data_fefa5f82f462bf2ec1d19043e9689978
#
_entry.id   fefa5f82f462bf2ec1d19043e9689978
#
_cell.length_a   1.000
_cell.length_b   1.000
_cell.length_c   1.000
_cell.angle_alpha   90.00
_cell.angle_beta   90.00
_cell.angle_gamma   90.00
#
_symmetry.space_group_name_H-M   'P 1'
#
loop_
_entity.id
_entity.type
_entity.pdbx_description
1 polymer ?
#
loop_
_entity_poly.entity_id
_entity_poly.type
_entity_poly.pdbx_seq_one_letter_code
_entity_poly.pdbx_strand_id
1 'polypeptide(L)'
;VRLSNIHFEGGTYLADGEILEDVLGDKNEEVQLVRSIVDILANNPSLGRDIPRGALNTLDHGITPNDLSNTLAAYLQLNPEQKEKVLATVDCNERLKIVLAYLNEQKEIATIDQKLNDTVREKAEKSQKEYYLREKMKAIKDELGEGAGGEDSEDAIKKRLAENPYPENVKKKVLNELRRYEMMPEASLEASLILTYVQTLMNVPWYQHTEDNEDLENARKILDEDHYGLVKVKERIIEYLAVKKSTGNLKAPILCFYGPPGCGKTSLGRSIAKALGRKFFKASLGGISDEAEIRGHRRTYVGSMPGRIIQGMTRVGVNNPVFLLDEIDKIGGANYKGDPSSAMLEVLDPEQNTAFNDNFIEEPYDLSNVLFLCTANYLENVPAPLLDRLELIEVPSYTELEKIQIAKGFLIKKQMGLNGLKEGDVKFTESGIKEIIECYTREAGVRQLERLVASCCRKAVVEILRDPSTAQPITIDEKQVKKYLGVEIFEDTKKEKPPQVGVVTGLAYTEFGGDILPIEVTYFPSKNPSLVLTGKLGDVMKESATIALDYVRANAQKYGIDEDIFNENTLHIHVPEGAVPKDGPSAGVAITTAIISCLTKIPVDNNVAMTGEVTLRGNALPIGGLREKSLAALRSGIKTIIVPIENKKDVSELPPEVKKDLKILYMKSVDDALKVALLTSPKPISND
;
A
#
# COMPACT_ATOMS: atom_id res chain seq x y z
N VAL A 1 -71.08 11.04 -34.87
CA VAL A 1 -71.93 11.93 -34.07
C VAL A 1 -71.08 12.62 -33.05
N ARG A 2 -71.07 13.94 -32.97
CA ARG A 2 -70.47 14.73 -31.92
C ARG A 2 -71.48 14.89 -30.80
N LEU A 3 -71.11 14.52 -29.57
CA LEU A 3 -71.98 14.71 -28.41
C LEU A 3 -71.64 16.03 -27.72
N SER A 4 -72.68 16.78 -27.39
CA SER A 4 -72.63 18.04 -26.63
C SER A 4 -73.67 18.04 -25.51
N ASN A 5 -73.61 18.96 -24.58
CA ASN A 5 -74.53 19.10 -23.48
C ASN A 5 -74.86 17.81 -22.71
N ILE A 6 -73.79 17.02 -22.43
CA ILE A 6 -73.90 15.75 -21.71
C ILE A 6 -74.41 16.06 -20.28
N HIS A 7 -75.53 15.54 -19.86
CA HIS A 7 -76.06 15.67 -18.52
C HIS A 7 -76.65 14.34 -18.04
N PHE A 8 -76.77 14.20 -16.75
CA PHE A 8 -77.30 12.99 -16.15
C PHE A 8 -78.72 13.27 -15.64
N GLU A 9 -79.73 12.62 -16.20
CA GLU A 9 -81.14 12.78 -15.83
C GLU A 9 -81.84 11.42 -15.83
N GLY A 10 -82.70 11.18 -14.82
CA GLY A 10 -83.51 9.96 -14.72
C GLY A 10 -82.70 8.63 -14.67
N GLY A 11 -81.42 8.64 -14.21
CA GLY A 11 -80.58 7.46 -14.14
C GLY A 11 -79.78 7.13 -15.43
N THR A 12 -79.89 8.01 -16.45
CA THR A 12 -79.24 7.83 -17.76
C THR A 12 -78.48 9.10 -18.16
N TYR A 13 -77.42 8.98 -18.91
CA TYR A 13 -76.77 10.12 -19.55
C TYR A 13 -77.52 10.49 -20.83
N LEU A 14 -77.88 11.73 -20.94
CA LEU A 14 -78.48 12.33 -22.13
C LEU A 14 -77.47 13.32 -22.73
N ALA A 15 -77.49 13.41 -24.05
CA ALA A 15 -76.61 14.34 -24.75
C ALA A 15 -77.27 14.76 -26.06
N ASP A 16 -76.98 15.98 -26.47
CA ASP A 16 -77.37 16.44 -27.82
C ASP A 16 -76.35 15.84 -28.82
N GLY A 17 -76.85 15.23 -29.88
CA GLY A 17 -76.03 14.59 -30.92
C GLY A 17 -76.10 15.35 -32.24
N GLU A 18 -74.97 15.82 -32.71
CA GLU A 18 -74.81 16.39 -34.05
C GLU A 18 -74.25 15.31 -34.99
N ILE A 19 -74.92 15.03 -36.08
CA ILE A 19 -74.44 14.13 -37.11
C ILE A 19 -73.37 14.86 -37.94
N LEU A 20 -72.12 14.39 -37.88
CA LEU A 20 -71.03 14.90 -38.71
C LEU A 20 -70.99 14.09 -40.00
N GLU A 21 -70.97 14.77 -41.15
CA GLU A 21 -70.70 14.13 -42.43
C GLU A 21 -69.20 13.92 -42.62
N ASP A 22 -68.82 12.74 -43.13
CA ASP A 22 -67.45 12.44 -43.43
C ASP A 22 -66.93 13.32 -44.58
N VAL A 23 -65.74 13.89 -44.37
CA VAL A 23 -65.02 14.65 -45.40
C VAL A 23 -64.19 13.71 -46.22
N LEU A 24 -64.44 13.66 -47.53
CA LEU A 24 -63.62 12.87 -48.47
C LEU A 24 -62.39 13.68 -48.79
N GLY A 25 -61.20 13.04 -48.60
CA GLY A 25 -59.89 13.65 -48.89
C GLY A 25 -59.50 13.57 -50.38
N ASP A 26 -58.22 13.78 -50.70
CA ASP A 26 -57.63 13.62 -52.03
C ASP A 26 -57.72 12.13 -52.47
N LYS A 27 -58.38 11.86 -53.59
CA LYS A 27 -58.55 10.50 -54.16
C LYS A 27 -57.20 9.81 -54.45
N ASN A 28 -56.17 10.51 -54.85
CA ASN A 28 -54.86 9.89 -55.12
C ASN A 28 -54.14 9.42 -53.85
N GLU A 29 -54.19 10.26 -52.81
CA GLU A 29 -53.64 9.93 -51.48
C GLU A 29 -54.48 8.77 -50.86
N GLU A 30 -55.78 8.77 -50.98
CA GLU A 30 -56.69 7.73 -50.51
C GLU A 30 -56.34 6.36 -51.09
N VAL A 31 -56.13 6.24 -52.40
CA VAL A 31 -55.74 4.99 -53.06
C VAL A 31 -54.38 4.50 -52.60
N GLN A 32 -53.44 5.41 -52.38
CA GLN A 32 -52.13 5.03 -51.86
C GLN A 32 -52.18 4.51 -50.42
N LEU A 33 -52.95 5.16 -49.53
CA LEU A 33 -53.15 4.75 -48.16
C LEU A 33 -53.79 3.38 -48.06
N VAL A 34 -54.92 3.16 -48.82
CA VAL A 34 -55.58 1.87 -48.86
C VAL A 34 -54.66 0.76 -49.35
N ARG A 35 -53.95 0.97 -50.46
CA ARG A 35 -52.94 0.00 -50.93
C ARG A 35 -51.91 -0.34 -49.87
N SER A 36 -51.33 0.67 -49.25
CA SER A 36 -50.30 0.45 -48.21
C SER A 36 -50.84 -0.37 -47.04
N ILE A 37 -52.07 -0.14 -46.59
CA ILE A 37 -52.69 -0.87 -45.52
C ILE A 37 -52.95 -2.33 -45.94
N VAL A 38 -53.52 -2.55 -47.14
CA VAL A 38 -53.76 -3.90 -47.66
C VAL A 38 -52.49 -4.70 -47.84
N ASP A 39 -51.42 -4.07 -48.37
CA ASP A 39 -50.11 -4.67 -48.53
C ASP A 39 -49.48 -5.08 -47.19
N ILE A 40 -49.59 -4.27 -46.17
CA ILE A 40 -49.09 -4.62 -44.82
C ILE A 40 -49.86 -5.80 -44.24
N LEU A 41 -51.16 -5.86 -44.34
CA LEU A 41 -51.99 -6.89 -43.82
C LEU A 41 -51.78 -8.20 -44.59
N ALA A 42 -51.67 -8.14 -45.94
CA ALA A 42 -51.38 -9.34 -46.78
C ALA A 42 -50.00 -9.96 -46.49
N ASN A 43 -48.98 -9.09 -46.30
CA ASN A 43 -47.60 -9.59 -46.04
C ASN A 43 -47.35 -9.94 -44.57
N ASN A 44 -48.26 -9.58 -43.65
CA ASN A 44 -48.15 -9.86 -42.22
C ASN A 44 -49.47 -10.41 -41.67
N PRO A 45 -49.82 -11.68 -41.93
CA PRO A 45 -51.11 -12.26 -41.53
C PRO A 45 -51.38 -12.26 -40.03
N SER A 46 -50.32 -12.17 -39.23
CA SER A 46 -50.44 -12.05 -37.76
C SER A 46 -51.10 -10.77 -37.31
N LEU A 47 -50.90 -9.66 -38.03
CA LEU A 47 -51.51 -8.34 -37.71
C LEU A 47 -53.00 -8.28 -37.98
N GLY A 48 -53.48 -9.11 -38.87
CA GLY A 48 -54.89 -9.26 -39.23
C GLY A 48 -55.63 -10.36 -38.44
N ARG A 49 -55.02 -10.98 -37.44
CA ARG A 49 -55.58 -12.18 -36.77
C ARG A 49 -56.92 -11.87 -36.06
N ASP A 50 -57.08 -10.69 -35.50
CA ASP A 50 -58.30 -10.26 -34.77
C ASP A 50 -59.38 -9.70 -35.69
N ILE A 51 -59.08 -9.52 -36.99
CA ILE A 51 -60.04 -9.06 -37.99
C ILE A 51 -60.90 -10.25 -38.52
N PRO A 52 -62.23 -10.23 -38.41
CA PRO A 52 -63.01 -11.33 -38.90
C PRO A 52 -62.79 -11.58 -40.40
N ARG A 53 -62.73 -12.85 -40.80
CA ARG A 53 -62.56 -13.24 -42.23
C ARG A 53 -63.53 -12.63 -43.17
N GLY A 54 -64.82 -12.37 -42.72
CA GLY A 54 -65.79 -11.67 -43.49
C GLY A 54 -65.41 -10.21 -43.78
N ALA A 55 -64.77 -9.53 -42.81
CA ALA A 55 -64.29 -8.17 -43.02
C ALA A 55 -63.03 -8.11 -43.90
N LEU A 56 -62.16 -9.12 -43.80
CA LEU A 56 -61.01 -9.24 -44.69
C LEU A 56 -61.41 -9.53 -46.15
N ASN A 57 -62.44 -10.35 -46.41
CA ASN A 57 -62.92 -10.60 -47.74
C ASN A 57 -63.56 -9.38 -48.41
N THR A 58 -64.10 -8.41 -47.64
CA THR A 58 -64.62 -7.13 -48.18
C THR A 58 -63.47 -6.19 -48.62
N LEU A 59 -62.24 -6.40 -48.15
CA LEU A 59 -61.01 -5.68 -48.61
C LEU A 59 -60.75 -5.98 -50.09
N ASP A 60 -60.99 -7.23 -50.52
CA ASP A 60 -60.73 -7.71 -51.88
C ASP A 60 -61.85 -7.29 -52.86
N HIS A 61 -63.06 -6.87 -52.36
CA HIS A 61 -64.25 -6.56 -53.14
C HIS A 61 -64.57 -5.07 -53.20
N GLY A 62 -63.65 -4.16 -52.89
CA GLY A 62 -63.81 -2.72 -53.09
C GLY A 62 -64.63 -2.00 -51.98
N ILE A 63 -64.24 -2.29 -50.74
CA ILE A 63 -64.74 -1.54 -49.56
C ILE A 63 -64.44 -0.05 -49.72
N THR A 64 -65.35 0.79 -49.25
CA THR A 64 -65.09 2.24 -49.27
C THR A 64 -63.93 2.58 -48.27
N PRO A 65 -63.13 3.57 -48.57
CA PRO A 65 -62.00 3.97 -47.65
C PRO A 65 -62.50 4.33 -46.26
N ASN A 66 -63.69 4.90 -46.16
CA ASN A 66 -64.31 5.20 -44.90
C ASN A 66 -64.69 3.94 -44.11
N ASP A 67 -65.35 2.98 -44.75
CA ASP A 67 -65.70 1.70 -44.12
C ASP A 67 -64.45 0.90 -43.74
N LEU A 68 -63.40 0.99 -44.56
CA LEU A 68 -62.09 0.39 -44.25
C LEU A 68 -61.47 0.96 -42.98
N SER A 69 -61.40 2.30 -42.87
CA SER A 69 -60.79 2.95 -41.70
C SER A 69 -61.55 2.62 -40.41
N ASN A 70 -62.91 2.62 -40.48
CA ASN A 70 -63.81 2.31 -39.36
C ASN A 70 -63.70 0.83 -38.95
N THR A 71 -63.68 -0.06 -39.92
CA THR A 71 -63.59 -1.52 -39.67
C THR A 71 -62.23 -1.85 -39.03
N LEU A 72 -61.15 -1.33 -39.57
CA LEU A 72 -59.82 -1.59 -39.02
C LEU A 72 -59.68 -0.99 -37.61
N ALA A 73 -60.19 0.23 -37.37
CA ALA A 73 -60.15 0.86 -36.04
C ALA A 73 -60.94 0.05 -35.00
N ALA A 74 -62.04 -0.63 -35.44
CA ALA A 74 -62.81 -1.45 -34.53
C ALA A 74 -62.15 -2.76 -34.11
N TYR A 75 -61.44 -3.41 -35.02
CA TYR A 75 -60.85 -4.73 -34.78
C TYR A 75 -59.33 -4.72 -34.42
N LEU A 76 -58.63 -3.66 -34.77
CA LEU A 76 -57.22 -3.50 -34.34
C LEU A 76 -57.14 -3.12 -32.86
N GLN A 77 -56.11 -3.57 -32.21
CA GLN A 77 -55.87 -3.30 -30.78
C GLN A 77 -55.25 -1.91 -30.54
N LEU A 78 -55.93 -0.90 -31.10
CA LEU A 78 -55.58 0.51 -30.85
C LEU A 78 -55.77 0.85 -29.38
N ASN A 79 -54.86 1.65 -28.83
CA ASN A 79 -55.05 2.18 -27.48
C ASN A 79 -56.23 3.17 -27.39
N PRO A 80 -56.79 3.47 -26.20
CA PRO A 80 -57.94 4.35 -26.05
C PRO A 80 -57.75 5.73 -26.70
N GLU A 81 -56.57 6.32 -26.61
CA GLU A 81 -56.25 7.61 -27.20
C GLU A 81 -56.25 7.60 -28.74
N GLN A 82 -55.73 6.48 -29.32
CA GLN A 82 -55.75 6.30 -30.77
C GLN A 82 -57.16 6.06 -31.28
N LYS A 83 -58.01 5.29 -30.57
CA LYS A 83 -59.45 5.10 -30.90
C LYS A 83 -60.22 6.43 -30.86
N GLU A 84 -59.94 7.22 -29.83
CA GLU A 84 -60.54 8.55 -29.69
C GLU A 84 -60.15 9.47 -30.86
N LYS A 85 -58.88 9.48 -31.24
CA LYS A 85 -58.39 10.25 -32.40
C LYS A 85 -59.10 9.84 -33.69
N VAL A 86 -59.21 8.52 -33.95
CA VAL A 86 -59.90 8.02 -35.13
C VAL A 86 -61.38 8.44 -35.12
N LEU A 87 -62.06 8.34 -33.98
CA LEU A 87 -63.49 8.77 -33.84
C LEU A 87 -63.66 10.28 -33.96
N ALA A 88 -62.74 11.07 -33.49
CA ALA A 88 -62.81 12.55 -33.55
C ALA A 88 -62.45 13.11 -34.92
N THR A 89 -61.76 12.34 -35.78
CA THR A 89 -61.31 12.79 -37.10
C THR A 89 -62.38 12.54 -38.15
N VAL A 90 -62.86 13.60 -38.77
CA VAL A 90 -63.88 13.55 -39.80
C VAL A 90 -63.30 13.30 -41.20
N ASP A 91 -62.07 13.66 -41.41
CA ASP A 91 -61.32 13.43 -42.65
C ASP A 91 -60.95 11.96 -42.80
N CYS A 92 -61.37 11.30 -43.89
CA CYS A 92 -61.09 9.90 -44.16
C CYS A 92 -59.62 9.58 -44.33
N ASN A 93 -58.88 10.45 -45.04
CA ASN A 93 -57.44 10.23 -45.26
C ASN A 93 -56.65 10.33 -43.98
N GLU A 94 -56.98 11.26 -43.10
CA GLU A 94 -56.32 11.38 -41.80
C GLU A 94 -56.59 10.16 -40.88
N ARG A 95 -57.83 9.58 -40.93
CA ARG A 95 -58.12 8.32 -40.22
C ARG A 95 -57.34 7.17 -40.78
N LEU A 96 -57.20 7.03 -42.08
CA LEU A 96 -56.37 6.00 -42.71
C LEU A 96 -54.89 6.15 -42.35
N LYS A 97 -54.38 7.40 -42.23
CA LYS A 97 -52.98 7.65 -41.76
C LYS A 97 -52.76 7.15 -40.33
N ILE A 98 -53.73 7.38 -39.43
CA ILE A 98 -53.62 6.90 -38.03
C ILE A 98 -53.56 5.36 -38.00
N VAL A 99 -54.39 4.68 -38.77
CA VAL A 99 -54.43 3.22 -38.88
C VAL A 99 -53.15 2.71 -39.51
N LEU A 100 -52.65 3.34 -40.57
CA LEU A 100 -51.41 2.96 -41.24
C LEU A 100 -50.19 3.14 -40.33
N ALA A 101 -50.13 4.20 -39.54
CA ALA A 101 -49.06 4.43 -38.57
C ALA A 101 -48.98 3.31 -37.53
N TYR A 102 -50.13 2.92 -36.97
CA TYR A 102 -50.26 1.81 -36.04
C TYR A 102 -49.79 0.46 -36.67
N LEU A 103 -50.24 0.16 -37.87
CA LEU A 103 -49.86 -1.08 -38.57
C LEU A 103 -48.37 -1.13 -38.87
N ASN A 104 -47.73 -0.01 -39.21
CA ASN A 104 -46.29 0.06 -39.38
C ASN A 104 -45.53 -0.18 -38.05
N GLU A 105 -45.97 0.41 -36.96
CA GLU A 105 -45.40 0.19 -35.62
C GLU A 105 -45.48 -1.30 -35.22
N GLN A 106 -46.66 -1.92 -35.41
CA GLN A 106 -46.84 -3.36 -35.10
C GLN A 106 -45.99 -4.25 -36.00
N LYS A 107 -45.79 -3.89 -37.28
CA LYS A 107 -44.92 -4.60 -38.20
C LYS A 107 -43.44 -4.58 -37.75
N GLU A 108 -42.97 -3.40 -37.26
CA GLU A 108 -41.62 -3.29 -36.71
C GLU A 108 -41.44 -4.18 -35.47
N ILE A 109 -42.40 -4.14 -34.52
CA ILE A 109 -42.39 -4.99 -33.31
C ILE A 109 -42.36 -6.48 -33.71
N ALA A 110 -43.24 -6.90 -34.63
CA ALA A 110 -43.24 -8.32 -35.08
C ALA A 110 -41.92 -8.75 -35.73
N THR A 111 -41.24 -7.84 -36.43
CA THR A 111 -39.94 -8.10 -37.05
C THR A 111 -38.84 -8.27 -36.00
N ILE A 112 -38.87 -7.47 -34.93
CA ILE A 112 -37.93 -7.57 -33.82
C ILE A 112 -38.15 -8.86 -33.05
N ASP A 113 -39.41 -9.22 -32.74
CA ASP A 113 -39.74 -10.47 -32.03
C ASP A 113 -39.28 -11.70 -32.82
N GLN A 114 -39.48 -11.70 -34.14
CA GLN A 114 -39.00 -12.79 -34.98
C GLN A 114 -37.47 -12.94 -34.94
N LYS A 115 -36.72 -11.84 -35.06
CA LYS A 115 -35.24 -11.85 -34.94
C LYS A 115 -34.77 -12.32 -33.55
N LEU A 116 -35.47 -11.93 -32.49
CA LEU A 116 -35.17 -12.34 -31.13
C LEU A 116 -35.38 -13.85 -30.97
N ASN A 117 -36.50 -14.39 -31.44
CA ASN A 117 -36.79 -15.82 -31.38
C ASN A 117 -35.81 -16.66 -32.19
N ASP A 118 -35.42 -16.20 -33.38
CA ASP A 118 -34.40 -16.86 -34.20
C ASP A 118 -33.06 -16.88 -33.51
N THR A 119 -32.66 -15.76 -32.87
CA THR A 119 -31.40 -15.66 -32.10
C THR A 119 -31.41 -16.58 -30.87
N VAL A 120 -32.51 -16.67 -30.14
CA VAL A 120 -32.67 -17.57 -28.99
C VAL A 120 -32.59 -19.03 -29.44
N ARG A 121 -33.24 -19.39 -30.57
CA ARG A 121 -33.23 -20.70 -31.11
C ARG A 121 -31.82 -21.13 -31.58
N GLU A 122 -31.11 -20.25 -32.28
CA GLU A 122 -29.71 -20.53 -32.69
C GLU A 122 -28.79 -20.72 -31.47
N LYS A 123 -28.93 -19.91 -30.42
CA LYS A 123 -28.15 -20.11 -29.18
C LYS A 123 -28.49 -21.41 -28.48
N ALA A 124 -29.75 -21.81 -28.44
CA ALA A 124 -30.17 -23.06 -27.81
C ALA A 124 -29.63 -24.27 -28.60
N GLU A 125 -29.72 -24.27 -29.94
CA GLU A 125 -29.17 -25.33 -30.80
C GLU A 125 -27.66 -25.42 -30.69
N LYS A 126 -26.96 -24.26 -30.58
CA LYS A 126 -25.51 -24.20 -30.39
C LYS A 126 -25.09 -24.79 -29.05
N SER A 127 -25.78 -24.40 -27.95
CA SER A 127 -25.52 -24.94 -26.60
C SER A 127 -25.76 -26.45 -26.53
N GLN A 128 -26.83 -26.94 -27.17
CA GLN A 128 -27.15 -28.38 -27.21
C GLN A 128 -26.11 -29.19 -28.02
N LYS A 129 -25.61 -28.58 -29.11
CA LYS A 129 -24.55 -29.20 -29.93
C LYS A 129 -23.20 -29.18 -29.18
N GLU A 130 -22.89 -28.11 -28.45
CA GLU A 130 -21.68 -28.03 -27.61
C GLU A 130 -21.74 -29.04 -26.46
N TYR A 131 -22.89 -29.18 -25.80
CA TYR A 131 -23.11 -30.22 -24.78
C TYR A 131 -22.90 -31.62 -25.33
N TYR A 132 -23.53 -31.94 -26.47
CA TYR A 132 -23.40 -33.25 -27.12
C TYR A 132 -21.95 -33.54 -27.53
N LEU A 133 -21.22 -32.54 -28.05
CA LEU A 133 -19.83 -32.67 -28.41
C LEU A 133 -18.91 -32.86 -27.19
N ARG A 134 -19.22 -32.20 -26.05
CA ARG A 134 -18.50 -32.42 -24.80
C ARG A 134 -18.71 -33.81 -24.23
N GLU A 135 -19.95 -34.30 -24.21
CA GLU A 135 -20.26 -35.67 -23.77
C GLU A 135 -19.58 -36.70 -24.64
N LYS A 136 -19.58 -36.50 -25.95
CA LYS A 136 -18.91 -37.35 -26.87
C LYS A 136 -17.39 -37.32 -26.74
N MET A 137 -16.84 -36.14 -26.45
CA MET A 137 -15.41 -35.97 -26.20
C MET A 137 -15.00 -36.59 -24.85
N LYS A 138 -15.87 -36.51 -23.83
CA LYS A 138 -15.67 -37.20 -22.54
C LYS A 138 -15.67 -38.70 -22.72
N ALA A 139 -16.67 -39.26 -23.40
CA ALA A 139 -16.74 -40.70 -23.68
C ALA A 139 -15.54 -41.21 -24.51
N ILE A 140 -15.05 -40.42 -25.47
CA ILE A 140 -13.86 -40.75 -26.25
C ILE A 140 -12.58 -40.70 -25.42
N LYS A 141 -12.46 -39.69 -24.51
CA LYS A 141 -11.33 -39.58 -23.57
C LYS A 141 -11.31 -40.75 -22.58
N ASP A 142 -12.48 -41.15 -22.07
CA ASP A 142 -12.61 -42.27 -21.16
C ASP A 142 -12.24 -43.60 -21.86
N GLU A 143 -12.59 -43.76 -23.12
CA GLU A 143 -12.29 -44.97 -23.93
C GLU A 143 -10.81 -45.02 -24.37
N LEU A 144 -10.17 -43.84 -24.59
CA LEU A 144 -8.75 -43.75 -24.95
C LEU A 144 -7.83 -43.78 -23.71
N GLY A 145 -8.37 -43.80 -22.48
CA GLY A 145 -7.59 -43.73 -21.25
C GLY A 145 -6.94 -42.36 -21.01
N GLU A 146 -7.30 -41.36 -21.83
CA GLU A 146 -6.82 -39.98 -21.70
C GLU A 146 -7.70 -39.12 -20.76
N GLY A 147 -8.76 -39.71 -20.23
CA GLY A 147 -9.74 -39.02 -19.36
C GLY A 147 -9.27 -38.70 -17.94
N ALA A 148 -8.07 -39.12 -17.55
CA ALA A 148 -7.56 -39.00 -16.17
C ALA A 148 -6.29 -38.14 -16.06
N GLY A 149 -6.05 -37.17 -16.93
CA GLY A 149 -4.74 -36.54 -17.07
C GLY A 149 -4.59 -35.09 -16.58
N GLY A 150 -5.58 -34.44 -16.00
CA GLY A 150 -5.39 -33.17 -15.34
C GLY A 150 -5.13 -33.37 -13.84
N GLU A 151 -4.10 -32.73 -13.26
CA GLU A 151 -3.86 -32.72 -11.80
C GLU A 151 -5.10 -32.26 -10.99
N ASP A 152 -6.08 -31.70 -11.67
CA ASP A 152 -7.32 -31.15 -11.15
C ASP A 152 -8.54 -32.04 -11.30
N SER A 153 -8.40 -33.26 -11.84
CA SER A 153 -9.51 -34.20 -11.95
C SER A 153 -9.89 -34.75 -10.56
N GLU A 154 -11.17 -35.07 -10.39
CA GLU A 154 -11.70 -35.64 -9.13
C GLU A 154 -10.91 -36.88 -8.69
N ASP A 155 -10.59 -37.77 -9.63
CA ASP A 155 -9.84 -39.01 -9.39
C ASP A 155 -8.39 -38.69 -9.00
N ALA A 156 -7.75 -37.69 -9.62
CA ALA A 156 -6.43 -37.23 -9.23
C ALA A 156 -6.42 -36.65 -7.81
N ILE A 157 -7.46 -35.88 -7.43
CA ILE A 157 -7.62 -35.34 -6.07
C ILE A 157 -7.80 -36.47 -5.05
N LYS A 158 -8.69 -37.45 -5.32
CA LYS A 158 -8.90 -38.64 -4.46
C LYS A 158 -7.63 -39.46 -4.30
N LYS A 159 -6.90 -39.69 -5.37
CA LYS A 159 -5.61 -40.39 -5.36
C LYS A 159 -4.56 -39.61 -4.55
N ARG A 160 -4.40 -38.32 -4.77
CA ARG A 160 -3.49 -37.46 -4.02
C ARG A 160 -3.80 -37.46 -2.50
N LEU A 161 -5.10 -37.50 -2.13
CA LEU A 161 -5.56 -37.60 -0.75
C LEU A 161 -5.22 -38.94 -0.09
N ALA A 162 -5.26 -40.02 -0.85
CA ALA A 162 -4.95 -41.39 -0.38
C ALA A 162 -3.45 -41.60 -0.23
N GLU A 163 -2.65 -41.11 -1.17
CA GLU A 163 -1.19 -41.31 -1.21
C GLU A 163 -0.42 -40.40 -0.22
N ASN A 164 -1.01 -39.30 0.28
CA ASN A 164 -0.31 -38.34 1.09
C ASN A 164 -0.92 -38.19 2.50
N PRO A 165 -0.11 -37.88 3.51
CA PRO A 165 -0.52 -37.81 4.92
C PRO A 165 -1.24 -36.49 5.28
N TYR A 166 -2.32 -36.16 4.58
CA TYR A 166 -3.17 -35.03 4.95
C TYR A 166 -3.83 -35.25 6.33
N PRO A 167 -4.08 -34.22 7.14
CA PRO A 167 -4.87 -34.32 8.36
C PRO A 167 -6.26 -34.89 8.12
N GLU A 168 -6.79 -35.68 9.07
CA GLU A 168 -8.07 -36.37 8.91
C GLU A 168 -9.27 -35.44 8.76
N ASN A 169 -9.26 -34.28 9.39
CA ASN A 169 -10.26 -33.23 9.22
C ASN A 169 -10.26 -32.69 7.78
N VAL A 170 -9.08 -32.42 7.22
CA VAL A 170 -8.92 -31.95 5.83
C VAL A 170 -9.41 -33.02 4.82
N LYS A 171 -9.02 -34.30 5.05
CA LYS A 171 -9.51 -35.41 4.19
C LYS A 171 -11.03 -35.47 4.19
N LYS A 172 -11.67 -35.44 5.37
CA LYS A 172 -13.12 -35.46 5.50
C LYS A 172 -13.78 -34.25 4.81
N LYS A 173 -13.21 -33.06 4.98
CA LYS A 173 -13.72 -31.83 4.36
C LYS A 173 -13.66 -31.91 2.85
N VAL A 174 -12.52 -32.28 2.29
CA VAL A 174 -12.33 -32.44 0.83
C VAL A 174 -13.30 -33.48 0.26
N LEU A 175 -13.42 -34.64 0.88
CA LEU A 175 -14.35 -35.69 0.41
C LEU A 175 -15.81 -35.24 0.47
N ASN A 176 -16.21 -34.46 1.47
CA ASN A 176 -17.56 -33.92 1.56
C ASN A 176 -17.81 -32.87 0.45
N GLU A 177 -16.86 -32.00 0.18
CA GLU A 177 -16.99 -31.00 -0.89
C GLU A 177 -17.00 -31.67 -2.28
N LEU A 178 -16.20 -32.71 -2.50
CA LEU A 178 -16.23 -33.48 -3.75
C LEU A 178 -17.60 -34.19 -3.96
N ARG A 179 -18.22 -34.76 -2.91
CA ARG A 179 -19.58 -35.29 -2.99
C ARG A 179 -20.61 -34.25 -3.37
N ARG A 180 -20.47 -33.03 -2.86
CA ARG A 180 -21.33 -31.89 -3.27
C ARG A 180 -21.10 -31.53 -4.73
N TYR A 181 -19.84 -31.52 -5.17
CA TYR A 181 -19.45 -31.24 -6.55
C TYR A 181 -20.09 -32.29 -7.51
N GLU A 182 -20.02 -33.58 -7.18
CA GLU A 182 -20.63 -34.68 -7.96
C GLU A 182 -22.15 -34.53 -8.17
N MET A 183 -22.85 -33.92 -7.20
CA MET A 183 -24.30 -33.69 -7.26
C MET A 183 -24.70 -32.45 -8.06
N MET A 184 -23.74 -31.63 -8.50
CA MET A 184 -24.01 -30.37 -9.19
C MET A 184 -23.80 -30.46 -10.70
N PRO A 185 -24.53 -29.69 -11.51
CA PRO A 185 -24.21 -29.56 -12.94
C PRO A 185 -22.81 -28.95 -13.11
N GLU A 186 -21.96 -29.59 -13.93
CA GLU A 186 -20.58 -29.16 -14.18
C GLU A 186 -20.47 -27.70 -14.68
N ALA A 187 -21.48 -27.18 -15.34
CA ALA A 187 -21.53 -25.81 -15.85
C ALA A 187 -21.97 -24.79 -14.82
N SER A 188 -22.19 -25.18 -13.56
CA SER A 188 -22.62 -24.24 -12.51
C SER A 188 -21.43 -23.43 -11.97
N LEU A 189 -21.68 -22.16 -11.68
CA LEU A 189 -20.69 -21.29 -11.01
C LEU A 189 -20.26 -21.87 -9.66
N GLU A 190 -21.21 -22.50 -8.96
CA GLU A 190 -21.01 -23.08 -7.64
C GLU A 190 -20.06 -24.31 -7.71
N ALA A 191 -20.18 -25.14 -8.75
CA ALA A 191 -19.26 -26.26 -8.99
C ALA A 191 -17.82 -25.77 -9.17
N SER A 192 -17.61 -24.69 -9.95
CA SER A 192 -16.29 -24.09 -10.13
C SER A 192 -15.72 -23.53 -8.81
N LEU A 193 -16.55 -22.92 -7.98
CA LEU A 193 -16.13 -22.39 -6.65
C LEU A 193 -15.73 -23.53 -5.70
N ILE A 194 -16.47 -24.65 -5.68
CA ILE A 194 -16.13 -25.81 -4.87
C ILE A 194 -14.79 -26.41 -5.32
N LEU A 195 -14.58 -26.58 -6.61
CA LEU A 195 -13.33 -27.12 -7.13
C LEU A 195 -12.14 -26.22 -6.78
N THR A 196 -12.27 -24.90 -6.98
CA THR A 196 -11.25 -23.92 -6.58
C THR A 196 -10.94 -23.97 -5.08
N TYR A 197 -11.97 -24.15 -4.26
CA TYR A 197 -11.80 -24.30 -2.80
C TYR A 197 -11.03 -25.57 -2.47
N VAL A 198 -11.43 -26.71 -3.03
CA VAL A 198 -10.77 -28.01 -2.82
C VAL A 198 -9.29 -27.93 -3.25
N GLN A 199 -9.01 -27.36 -4.42
CA GLN A 199 -7.65 -27.15 -4.91
C GLN A 199 -6.83 -26.27 -3.95
N THR A 200 -7.41 -25.17 -3.48
CA THR A 200 -6.75 -24.29 -2.53
C THR A 200 -6.43 -25.04 -1.23
N LEU A 201 -7.39 -25.78 -0.68
CA LEU A 201 -7.22 -26.55 0.55
C LEU A 201 -6.15 -27.66 0.39
N MET A 202 -6.11 -28.33 -0.76
CA MET A 202 -5.12 -29.35 -1.08
C MET A 202 -3.70 -28.80 -1.31
N ASN A 203 -3.59 -27.53 -1.74
CA ASN A 203 -2.30 -26.89 -2.02
C ASN A 203 -1.67 -26.23 -0.78
N VAL A 204 -2.40 -26.11 0.32
CA VAL A 204 -1.82 -25.70 1.61
C VAL A 204 -0.82 -26.79 2.06
N PRO A 205 0.38 -26.43 2.51
CA PRO A 205 1.43 -27.40 2.89
C PRO A 205 1.14 -28.00 4.28
N TRP A 206 0.27 -28.99 4.38
CA TRP A 206 -0.13 -29.61 5.63
C TRP A 206 0.96 -30.48 6.25
N TYR A 207 1.76 -31.15 5.44
CA TYR A 207 2.75 -32.15 5.87
C TYR A 207 4.15 -31.95 5.24
N GLN A 208 4.26 -31.11 4.25
CA GLN A 208 5.54 -30.85 3.58
C GLN A 208 6.49 -30.10 4.52
N HIS A 209 7.63 -30.69 4.79
CA HIS A 209 8.60 -30.18 5.76
C HIS A 209 10.01 -30.13 5.13
N THR A 210 10.82 -29.14 5.53
CA THR A 210 12.25 -29.07 5.20
C THR A 210 13.07 -29.44 6.41
N GLU A 211 14.14 -30.20 6.22
CA GLU A 211 15.08 -30.51 7.30
C GLU A 211 15.87 -29.27 7.71
N ASP A 212 15.99 -29.04 9.01
CA ASP A 212 16.71 -27.90 9.55
C ASP A 212 18.21 -28.18 9.59
N ASN A 213 19.00 -27.20 9.12
CA ASN A 213 20.43 -27.20 9.37
C ASN A 213 20.67 -26.56 10.75
N GLU A 214 21.14 -27.36 11.70
CA GLU A 214 21.41 -26.93 13.07
C GLU A 214 22.88 -26.58 13.35
N ASP A 215 23.68 -26.40 12.31
CA ASP A 215 25.08 -26.01 12.43
C ASP A 215 25.22 -24.50 12.70
N LEU A 216 25.51 -24.14 13.97
CA LEU A 216 25.67 -22.75 14.40
C LEU A 216 26.90 -22.07 13.79
N GLU A 217 27.97 -22.82 13.52
CA GLU A 217 29.18 -22.27 12.88
C GLU A 217 28.89 -21.93 11.41
N ASN A 218 28.17 -22.80 10.72
CA ASN A 218 27.68 -22.51 9.36
C ASN A 218 26.74 -21.30 9.36
N ALA A 219 25.85 -21.19 10.33
CA ALA A 219 24.95 -20.04 10.47
C ALA A 219 25.74 -18.74 10.65
N ARG A 220 26.77 -18.74 11.52
CA ARG A 220 27.66 -17.59 11.73
C ARG A 220 28.39 -17.20 10.44
N LYS A 221 28.94 -18.17 9.74
CA LYS A 221 29.63 -17.95 8.45
C LYS A 221 28.71 -17.31 7.42
N ILE A 222 27.48 -17.81 7.25
CA ILE A 222 26.51 -17.24 6.31
C ILE A 222 26.15 -15.80 6.68
N LEU A 223 25.93 -15.51 7.97
CA LEU A 223 25.66 -14.15 8.45
C LEU A 223 26.84 -13.21 8.20
N ASP A 224 28.08 -13.69 8.33
CA ASP A 224 29.29 -12.90 8.08
C ASP A 224 29.53 -12.67 6.59
N GLU A 225 29.21 -13.66 5.75
CA GLU A 225 29.29 -13.56 4.29
C GLU A 225 28.23 -12.62 3.70
N ASP A 226 27.03 -12.60 4.27
CA ASP A 226 25.90 -11.84 3.73
C ASP A 226 25.81 -10.40 4.30
N HIS A 227 26.43 -10.13 5.48
CA HIS A 227 26.31 -8.85 6.18
C HIS A 227 27.64 -8.37 6.73
N TYR A 228 28.00 -7.13 6.46
CA TYR A 228 29.17 -6.49 7.06
C TYR A 228 28.85 -5.94 8.46
N GLY A 229 29.74 -6.11 9.42
CA GLY A 229 29.56 -5.60 10.78
C GLY A 229 28.40 -6.27 11.52
N LEU A 230 27.55 -5.47 12.17
CA LEU A 230 26.35 -5.89 12.92
C LEU A 230 26.63 -6.98 13.98
N VAL A 231 27.79 -6.92 14.67
CA VAL A 231 28.27 -7.99 15.56
C VAL A 231 27.24 -8.36 16.62
N LYS A 232 26.69 -7.38 17.36
CA LYS A 232 25.66 -7.62 18.39
C LYS A 232 24.39 -8.27 17.83
N VAL A 233 23.96 -7.84 16.63
CA VAL A 233 22.78 -8.41 15.96
C VAL A 233 22.99 -9.87 15.60
N LYS A 234 24.17 -10.19 15.04
CA LYS A 234 24.54 -11.56 14.67
C LYS A 234 24.66 -12.46 15.90
N GLU A 235 25.28 -11.97 16.97
CA GLU A 235 25.39 -12.71 18.24
C GLU A 235 24.00 -13.06 18.79
N ARG A 236 23.06 -12.12 18.84
CA ARG A 236 21.68 -12.38 19.29
C ARG A 236 20.96 -13.39 18.40
N ILE A 237 21.16 -13.33 17.08
CA ILE A 237 20.60 -14.32 16.14
C ILE A 237 21.18 -15.71 16.45
N ILE A 238 22.48 -15.84 16.66
CA ILE A 238 23.12 -17.13 16.98
C ILE A 238 22.67 -17.65 18.34
N GLU A 239 22.54 -16.79 19.37
CA GLU A 239 21.96 -17.15 20.67
C GLU A 239 20.54 -17.71 20.53
N TYR A 240 19.69 -17.03 19.75
CA TYR A 240 18.32 -17.48 19.49
C TYR A 240 18.29 -18.85 18.80
N LEU A 241 19.13 -19.05 17.77
CA LEU A 241 19.23 -20.33 17.08
C LEU A 241 19.77 -21.44 17.98
N ALA A 242 20.68 -21.14 18.90
CA ALA A 242 21.22 -22.07 19.88
C ALA A 242 20.12 -22.51 20.89
N VAL A 243 19.32 -21.57 21.39
CA VAL A 243 18.18 -21.87 22.28
C VAL A 243 17.16 -22.74 21.56
N LYS A 244 16.81 -22.40 20.31
CA LYS A 244 15.94 -23.21 19.47
C LYS A 244 16.44 -24.65 19.33
N LYS A 245 17.71 -24.81 19.02
CA LYS A 245 18.35 -26.13 18.92
C LYS A 245 18.29 -26.91 20.24
N SER A 246 18.56 -26.25 21.36
CA SER A 246 18.57 -26.87 22.69
C SER A 246 17.17 -27.29 23.18
N THR A 247 16.15 -26.51 22.87
CA THR A 247 14.79 -26.74 23.37
C THR A 247 13.95 -27.60 22.43
N GLY A 248 14.34 -27.70 21.14
CA GLY A 248 13.55 -28.36 20.11
C GLY A 248 12.20 -27.67 19.85
N ASN A 249 12.01 -26.45 20.38
CA ASN A 249 10.71 -25.77 20.35
C ASN A 249 10.86 -24.30 19.95
N LEU A 250 9.89 -23.77 19.18
CA LEU A 250 9.81 -22.37 18.75
C LEU A 250 9.01 -21.47 19.72
N LYS A 251 8.82 -21.90 21.00
CA LYS A 251 8.13 -21.08 22.01
C LYS A 251 8.93 -19.87 22.51
N ALA A 252 10.09 -19.59 21.90
CA ALA A 252 10.85 -18.38 22.20
C ALA A 252 10.14 -17.12 21.68
N PRO A 253 10.38 -15.95 22.28
CA PRO A 253 9.89 -14.68 21.75
C PRO A 253 10.25 -14.48 20.28
N ILE A 254 9.42 -13.80 19.52
CA ILE A 254 9.62 -13.62 18.09
C ILE A 254 10.66 -12.49 17.86
N LEU A 255 11.70 -12.76 17.07
CA LEU A 255 12.70 -11.76 16.78
C LEU A 255 12.11 -10.62 15.92
N CYS A 256 12.22 -9.38 16.40
CA CYS A 256 11.86 -8.18 15.68
C CYS A 256 13.08 -7.29 15.43
N PHE A 257 13.46 -7.17 14.17
CA PHE A 257 14.53 -6.26 13.76
C PHE A 257 13.97 -4.85 13.57
N TYR A 258 14.38 -3.91 14.40
CA TYR A 258 13.92 -2.53 14.30
C TYR A 258 15.10 -1.58 14.03
N GLY A 259 14.80 -0.41 13.44
CA GLY A 259 15.79 0.62 13.12
C GLY A 259 15.55 1.28 11.76
N PRO A 260 16.45 2.15 11.31
CA PRO A 260 16.25 2.96 10.11
C PRO A 260 16.02 2.14 8.84
N PRO A 261 15.33 2.69 7.83
CA PRO A 261 15.15 2.01 6.56
C PRO A 261 16.48 1.82 5.82
N GLY A 262 16.61 0.70 5.12
CA GLY A 262 17.80 0.40 4.31
C GLY A 262 18.99 -0.19 5.07
N CYS A 263 18.87 -0.49 6.37
CA CYS A 263 19.95 -1.10 7.19
C CYS A 263 19.99 -2.63 7.11
N GLY A 264 19.26 -3.25 6.18
CA GLY A 264 19.39 -4.69 5.93
C GLY A 264 18.49 -5.60 6.76
N LYS A 265 17.45 -5.09 7.45
CA LYS A 265 16.50 -5.88 8.26
C LYS A 265 15.91 -7.08 7.51
N THR A 266 15.37 -6.83 6.33
CA THR A 266 14.77 -7.89 5.48
C THR A 266 15.79 -8.90 4.98
N SER A 267 17.04 -8.48 4.70
CA SER A 267 18.10 -9.38 4.27
C SER A 267 18.61 -10.29 5.40
N LEU A 268 18.61 -9.80 6.65
CA LEU A 268 18.91 -10.64 7.83
C LEU A 268 17.95 -11.83 7.92
N GLY A 269 16.63 -11.58 7.74
CA GLY A 269 15.64 -12.67 7.72
C GLY A 269 15.90 -13.71 6.63
N ARG A 270 16.35 -13.28 5.46
CA ARG A 270 16.72 -14.20 4.37
C ARG A 270 17.98 -15.00 4.69
N SER A 271 18.97 -14.38 5.32
CA SER A 271 20.21 -15.06 5.72
C SER A 271 19.97 -16.07 6.84
N ILE A 272 19.02 -15.79 7.77
CA ILE A 272 18.56 -16.77 8.76
C ILE A 272 17.92 -17.98 8.08
N ALA A 273 17.05 -17.74 7.09
CA ALA A 273 16.44 -18.84 6.33
C ALA A 273 17.48 -19.70 5.60
N LYS A 274 18.48 -19.06 4.97
CA LYS A 274 19.61 -19.73 4.30
C LYS A 274 20.45 -20.53 5.30
N ALA A 275 20.69 -19.99 6.48
CA ALA A 275 21.46 -20.65 7.54
C ALA A 275 20.74 -21.91 8.06
N LEU A 276 19.43 -21.86 8.22
CA LEU A 276 18.60 -22.97 8.65
C LEU A 276 18.27 -23.99 7.53
N GLY A 277 18.56 -23.68 6.27
CA GLY A 277 18.11 -24.51 5.12
C GLY A 277 16.60 -24.41 4.87
N ARG A 278 15.90 -23.46 5.49
CA ARG A 278 14.46 -23.28 5.35
C ARG A 278 14.11 -22.38 4.17
N LYS A 279 12.93 -22.60 3.59
CA LYS A 279 12.39 -21.68 2.59
C LYS A 279 12.00 -20.36 3.23
N PHE A 280 12.11 -19.27 2.48
CA PHE A 280 11.86 -17.90 2.94
C PHE A 280 10.63 -17.30 2.27
N PHE A 281 9.75 -16.72 3.07
CA PHE A 281 8.65 -15.89 2.57
C PHE A 281 8.63 -14.54 3.28
N LYS A 282 8.26 -13.50 2.52
CA LYS A 282 8.08 -12.15 3.03
C LYS A 282 6.66 -11.68 2.81
N ALA A 283 5.95 -11.35 3.87
CA ALA A 283 4.67 -10.65 3.83
C ALA A 283 4.84 -9.21 4.31
N SER A 284 4.44 -8.25 3.50
CA SER A 284 4.38 -6.85 3.94
C SER A 284 3.05 -6.60 4.65
N LEU A 285 3.12 -6.06 5.87
CA LEU A 285 1.96 -5.68 6.66
C LEU A 285 1.61 -4.19 6.50
N GLY A 286 2.47 -3.44 5.81
CA GLY A 286 2.23 -2.01 5.56
C GLY A 286 0.96 -1.77 4.74
N GLY A 287 0.05 -0.96 5.30
CA GLY A 287 -1.21 -0.61 4.65
C GLY A 287 -2.36 -1.58 4.86
N ILE A 288 -2.17 -2.67 5.61
CA ILE A 288 -3.26 -3.56 6.00
C ILE A 288 -4.18 -2.82 6.98
N SER A 289 -5.45 -2.72 6.62
CA SER A 289 -6.49 -2.08 7.44
C SER A 289 -7.70 -2.97 7.66
N ASP A 290 -7.75 -4.15 7.02
CA ASP A 290 -8.83 -5.12 7.09
C ASP A 290 -8.32 -6.43 7.71
N GLU A 291 -8.98 -6.90 8.76
CA GLU A 291 -8.67 -8.19 9.41
C GLU A 291 -8.75 -9.36 8.42
N ALA A 292 -9.66 -9.28 7.45
CA ALA A 292 -9.83 -10.30 6.43
C ALA A 292 -8.59 -10.48 5.52
N GLU A 293 -7.71 -9.48 5.41
CA GLU A 293 -6.43 -9.66 4.71
C GLU A 293 -5.51 -10.67 5.42
N ILE A 294 -5.63 -10.81 6.75
CA ILE A 294 -4.81 -11.74 7.55
C ILE A 294 -5.50 -13.08 7.67
N ARG A 295 -6.78 -13.09 8.08
CA ARG A 295 -7.59 -14.28 8.33
C ARG A 295 -8.37 -14.82 7.15
N GLY A 296 -8.31 -14.16 5.97
CA GLY A 296 -9.08 -14.55 4.81
C GLY A 296 -10.54 -14.10 4.85
N HIS A 297 -11.18 -14.11 3.69
CA HIS A 297 -12.60 -13.78 3.52
C HIS A 297 -13.45 -15.04 3.64
N ARG A 298 -14.66 -14.90 4.21
CA ARG A 298 -15.60 -16.02 4.24
C ARG A 298 -15.92 -16.48 2.82
N ARG A 299 -15.89 -17.78 2.59
CA ARG A 299 -16.07 -18.46 1.30
C ARG A 299 -17.38 -18.12 0.57
N THR A 300 -18.39 -17.62 1.29
CA THR A 300 -19.69 -17.23 0.72
C THR A 300 -19.65 -15.95 -0.13
N TYR A 301 -18.58 -15.18 -0.09
CA TYR A 301 -18.44 -13.97 -0.89
C TYR A 301 -17.80 -14.25 -2.24
N VAL A 302 -18.31 -13.60 -3.30
CA VAL A 302 -17.69 -13.70 -4.63
C VAL A 302 -16.31 -13.05 -4.59
N GLY A 303 -15.29 -13.77 -5.07
CA GLY A 303 -13.90 -13.31 -5.01
C GLY A 303 -13.22 -13.55 -3.66
N SER A 304 -13.80 -14.36 -2.77
CA SER A 304 -13.17 -14.74 -1.50
C SER A 304 -11.84 -15.47 -1.75
N MET A 305 -10.87 -15.21 -0.87
CA MET A 305 -9.54 -15.81 -0.91
C MET A 305 -9.00 -16.03 0.50
N PRO A 306 -8.05 -16.96 0.68
CA PRO A 306 -7.35 -17.14 1.95
C PRO A 306 -6.64 -15.87 2.40
N GLY A 307 -6.38 -15.74 3.68
CA GLY A 307 -5.57 -14.67 4.23
C GLY A 307 -4.10 -14.75 3.80
N ARG A 308 -3.38 -13.65 3.97
CA ARG A 308 -1.96 -13.53 3.56
C ARG A 308 -1.06 -14.58 4.18
N ILE A 309 -1.39 -15.06 5.38
CA ILE A 309 -0.61 -16.12 6.05
C ILE A 309 -0.74 -17.43 5.26
N ILE A 310 -1.95 -17.91 5.02
CA ILE A 310 -2.20 -19.14 4.27
C ILE A 310 -1.73 -19.02 2.82
N GLN A 311 -1.95 -17.89 2.17
CA GLN A 311 -1.40 -17.65 0.82
C GLN A 311 0.12 -17.73 0.81
N GLY A 312 0.79 -17.18 1.83
CA GLY A 312 2.24 -17.26 2.00
C GLY A 312 2.70 -18.71 2.15
N MET A 313 2.05 -19.47 3.02
CA MET A 313 2.35 -20.88 3.24
C MET A 313 2.18 -21.70 1.96
N THR A 314 1.10 -21.48 1.22
CA THR A 314 0.85 -22.15 -0.07
C THR A 314 1.92 -21.83 -1.10
N ARG A 315 2.35 -20.58 -1.22
CA ARG A 315 3.42 -20.17 -2.16
C ARG A 315 4.76 -20.80 -1.85
N VAL A 316 5.08 -20.95 -0.58
CA VAL A 316 6.34 -21.55 -0.12
C VAL A 316 6.31 -23.08 -0.25
N GLY A 317 5.15 -23.70 -0.07
CA GLY A 317 4.91 -25.12 -0.21
C GLY A 317 5.55 -26.00 0.87
N VAL A 318 5.85 -25.42 2.06
CA VAL A 318 6.33 -26.15 3.25
C VAL A 318 5.71 -25.58 4.51
N ASN A 319 5.55 -26.39 5.56
CA ASN A 319 4.90 -26.03 6.80
C ASN A 319 5.85 -25.38 7.85
N ASN A 320 7.16 -25.37 7.59
CA ASN A 320 8.18 -24.82 8.47
C ASN A 320 9.06 -23.74 7.84
N PRO A 321 8.52 -22.78 7.07
CA PRO A 321 9.33 -21.73 6.47
C PRO A 321 9.85 -20.74 7.52
N VAL A 322 10.77 -19.87 7.10
CA VAL A 322 11.02 -18.59 7.75
C VAL A 322 10.06 -17.57 7.14
N PHE A 323 9.17 -17.05 7.93
CA PHE A 323 8.11 -16.12 7.52
C PHE A 323 8.38 -14.73 8.07
N LEU A 324 8.80 -13.81 7.21
CA LEU A 324 9.12 -12.44 7.60
C LEU A 324 7.90 -11.54 7.44
N LEU A 325 7.45 -10.96 8.54
CA LEU A 325 6.41 -9.96 8.65
C LEU A 325 7.06 -8.57 8.58
N ASP A 326 7.05 -7.97 7.40
CA ASP A 326 7.74 -6.71 7.15
C ASP A 326 6.84 -5.50 7.43
N GLU A 327 7.40 -4.46 8.05
CA GLU A 327 6.74 -3.21 8.40
C GLU A 327 5.53 -3.39 9.36
N ILE A 328 5.73 -4.12 10.48
CA ILE A 328 4.69 -4.34 11.51
C ILE A 328 4.25 -3.02 12.18
N ASP A 329 5.10 -2.01 12.18
CA ASP A 329 4.83 -0.64 12.65
C ASP A 329 3.83 0.13 11.78
N LYS A 330 3.49 -0.39 10.60
CA LYS A 330 2.54 0.23 9.66
C LYS A 330 1.21 -0.53 9.57
N ILE A 331 0.96 -1.45 10.49
CA ILE A 331 -0.32 -2.16 10.56
C ILE A 331 -1.41 -1.19 11.03
N GLY A 332 -2.57 -1.24 10.40
CA GLY A 332 -3.71 -0.39 10.79
C GLY A 332 -4.24 -0.76 12.17
N GLY A 333 -4.72 0.24 12.90
CA GLY A 333 -5.45 0.01 14.16
C GLY A 333 -6.88 -0.48 13.93
N ALA A 334 -7.56 -0.77 15.04
CA ALA A 334 -8.97 -1.21 15.05
C ALA A 334 -9.87 -0.21 14.30
N ASN A 335 -10.70 -0.72 13.41
CA ASN A 335 -11.65 0.05 12.62
C ASN A 335 -12.93 -0.77 12.35
N TYR A 336 -13.89 -0.21 11.57
CA TYR A 336 -15.15 -0.90 11.25
C TYR A 336 -14.99 -2.21 10.44
N LYS A 337 -13.80 -2.49 9.90
CA LYS A 337 -13.48 -3.74 9.19
C LYS A 337 -12.75 -4.77 10.07
N GLY A 338 -12.67 -4.52 11.37
CA GLY A 338 -11.99 -5.39 12.32
C GLY A 338 -10.69 -4.79 12.85
N ASP A 339 -9.93 -5.64 13.52
CA ASP A 339 -8.63 -5.28 14.10
C ASP A 339 -7.53 -6.21 13.57
N PRO A 340 -6.76 -5.76 12.57
CA PRO A 340 -5.64 -6.53 12.05
C PRO A 340 -4.59 -6.89 13.11
N SER A 341 -4.41 -6.05 14.13
CA SER A 341 -3.45 -6.31 15.21
C SER A 341 -3.87 -7.50 16.05
N SER A 342 -5.16 -7.64 16.35
CA SER A 342 -5.70 -8.81 17.05
C SER A 342 -5.56 -10.10 16.23
N ALA A 343 -5.77 -10.04 14.92
CA ALA A 343 -5.52 -11.19 14.05
C ALA A 343 -4.04 -11.60 14.05
N MET A 344 -3.13 -10.64 14.08
CA MET A 344 -1.70 -10.93 14.19
C MET A 344 -1.29 -11.52 15.53
N LEU A 345 -1.98 -11.18 16.61
CA LEU A 345 -1.74 -11.82 17.93
C LEU A 345 -2.00 -13.34 17.88
N GLU A 346 -3.08 -13.76 17.20
CA GLU A 346 -3.37 -15.20 17.04
C GLU A 346 -2.27 -15.92 16.24
N VAL A 347 -1.71 -15.27 15.20
CA VAL A 347 -0.60 -15.81 14.39
C VAL A 347 0.69 -15.93 15.20
N LEU A 348 0.97 -14.93 16.04
CA LEU A 348 2.25 -14.79 16.74
C LEU A 348 2.24 -15.42 18.15
N ASP A 349 1.08 -15.72 18.72
CA ASP A 349 0.98 -16.34 20.04
C ASP A 349 1.24 -17.85 19.97
N PRO A 350 2.30 -18.38 20.59
CA PRO A 350 2.59 -19.83 20.59
C PRO A 350 1.50 -20.70 21.20
N GLU A 351 0.60 -20.14 22.01
CA GLU A 351 -0.53 -20.88 22.60
C GLU A 351 -1.72 -21.01 21.64
N GLN A 352 -1.86 -20.06 20.70
CA GLN A 352 -2.98 -19.98 19.75
C GLN A 352 -2.60 -20.44 18.35
N ASN A 353 -1.35 -20.26 17.92
CA ASN A 353 -0.90 -20.49 16.55
C ASN A 353 -0.89 -21.98 16.13
N THR A 354 -1.01 -22.92 17.06
CA THR A 354 -1.18 -24.35 16.79
C THR A 354 -2.49 -24.69 16.09
N ALA A 355 -3.48 -23.79 16.17
CA ALA A 355 -4.80 -23.97 15.58
C ALA A 355 -5.28 -22.64 14.94
N PHE A 356 -4.45 -22.03 14.11
CA PHE A 356 -4.80 -20.79 13.40
C PHE A 356 -5.99 -21.00 12.48
N ASN A 357 -7.02 -20.15 12.61
CA ASN A 357 -8.25 -20.22 11.86
C ASN A 357 -8.28 -19.18 10.74
N ASP A 358 -8.19 -19.66 9.50
CA ASP A 358 -8.46 -18.84 8.32
C ASP A 358 -9.92 -19.03 7.87
N ASN A 359 -10.62 -17.92 7.64
CA ASN A 359 -12.06 -17.93 7.30
C ASN A 359 -12.37 -18.55 5.94
N PHE A 360 -11.38 -18.66 5.05
CA PHE A 360 -11.57 -19.27 3.74
C PHE A 360 -11.39 -20.79 3.80
N ILE A 361 -10.28 -21.27 4.41
CA ILE A 361 -10.02 -22.71 4.48
C ILE A 361 -10.91 -23.42 5.51
N GLU A 362 -11.41 -22.71 6.53
CA GLU A 362 -12.32 -23.19 7.58
C GLU A 362 -11.81 -24.42 8.35
N GLU A 363 -10.52 -24.74 8.23
CA GLU A 363 -9.85 -25.82 8.95
C GLU A 363 -8.66 -25.26 9.73
N PRO A 364 -8.44 -25.67 10.99
CA PRO A 364 -7.34 -25.17 11.79
C PRO A 364 -6.00 -25.56 11.16
N TYR A 365 -5.11 -24.60 11.05
CA TYR A 365 -3.77 -24.79 10.49
C TYR A 365 -2.70 -24.59 11.57
N ASP A 366 -1.78 -25.53 11.67
CA ASP A 366 -0.69 -25.46 12.65
C ASP A 366 0.48 -24.60 12.13
N LEU A 367 0.65 -23.41 12.74
CA LEU A 367 1.74 -22.47 12.49
C LEU A 367 2.92 -22.63 13.47
N SER A 368 2.88 -23.59 14.41
CA SER A 368 3.91 -23.75 15.45
C SER A 368 5.31 -24.06 14.92
N ASN A 369 5.41 -24.64 13.72
CA ASN A 369 6.66 -24.95 13.06
C ASN A 369 7.22 -23.79 12.23
N VAL A 370 6.45 -22.72 12.04
CA VAL A 370 6.85 -21.54 11.28
C VAL A 370 7.76 -20.66 12.13
N LEU A 371 8.92 -20.30 11.59
CA LEU A 371 9.77 -19.30 12.23
C LEU A 371 9.33 -17.91 11.78
N PHE A 372 8.55 -17.24 12.62
CA PHE A 372 8.17 -15.85 12.38
C PHE A 372 9.31 -14.90 12.75
N LEU A 373 9.55 -13.93 11.89
CA LEU A 373 10.45 -12.80 12.11
C LEU A 373 9.67 -11.53 11.80
N CYS A 374 9.92 -10.46 12.54
CA CYS A 374 9.29 -9.17 12.30
C CYS A 374 10.32 -8.10 11.92
N THR A 375 9.88 -7.08 11.17
CA THR A 375 10.65 -5.85 11.00
C THR A 375 9.80 -4.64 11.33
N ALA A 376 10.41 -3.63 11.93
CA ALA A 376 9.80 -2.33 12.20
C ALA A 376 10.80 -1.21 11.90
N ASN A 377 10.30 -0.02 11.55
CA ASN A 377 11.14 1.17 11.50
C ASN A 377 11.01 1.94 12.82
N TYR A 378 9.82 2.05 13.37
CA TYR A 378 9.50 2.78 14.59
C TYR A 378 8.74 1.89 15.56
N LEU A 379 9.28 1.70 16.78
CA LEU A 379 8.63 0.89 17.82
C LEU A 379 7.37 1.57 18.39
N GLU A 380 7.34 2.89 18.40
CA GLU A 380 6.24 3.70 18.94
C GLU A 380 4.93 3.46 18.18
N ASN A 381 5.02 3.05 16.91
CA ASN A 381 3.88 2.76 16.06
C ASN A 381 3.43 1.28 16.13
N VAL A 382 4.20 0.42 16.81
CA VAL A 382 3.82 -0.99 16.99
C VAL A 382 2.81 -1.09 18.14
N PRO A 383 1.65 -1.75 17.94
CA PRO A 383 0.68 -1.94 19.01
C PRO A 383 1.29 -2.63 20.24
N ALA A 384 1.04 -2.08 21.42
CA ALA A 384 1.62 -2.56 22.68
C ALA A 384 1.43 -4.08 22.91
N PRO A 385 0.25 -4.71 22.64
CA PRO A 385 0.09 -6.15 22.80
C PRO A 385 1.00 -6.99 21.91
N LEU A 386 1.40 -6.47 20.74
CA LEU A 386 2.36 -7.13 19.86
C LEU A 386 3.79 -6.97 20.40
N LEU A 387 4.14 -5.78 20.91
CA LEU A 387 5.47 -5.52 21.48
C LEU A 387 5.83 -6.48 22.60
N ASP A 388 4.88 -6.85 23.46
CA ASP A 388 5.09 -7.79 24.59
C ASP A 388 5.50 -9.20 24.14
N ARG A 389 5.29 -9.56 22.86
CA ARG A 389 5.63 -10.87 22.29
C ARG A 389 6.90 -10.85 21.47
N LEU A 390 7.47 -9.66 21.27
CA LEU A 390 8.63 -9.46 20.39
C LEU A 390 9.91 -9.37 21.22
N GLU A 391 10.95 -10.06 20.78
CA GLU A 391 12.31 -9.79 21.20
C GLU A 391 12.92 -8.76 20.26
N LEU A 392 13.18 -7.56 20.77
CA LEU A 392 13.61 -6.41 19.99
C LEU A 392 15.11 -6.45 19.74
N ILE A 393 15.53 -6.44 18.49
CA ILE A 393 16.93 -6.36 18.07
C ILE A 393 17.13 -5.09 17.23
N GLU A 394 17.88 -4.15 17.79
CA GLU A 394 18.21 -2.91 17.10
C GLU A 394 19.21 -3.15 15.97
N VAL A 395 18.82 -2.75 14.76
CA VAL A 395 19.72 -2.70 13.60
C VAL A 395 20.10 -1.24 13.37
N PRO A 396 21.30 -0.84 13.81
CA PRO A 396 21.70 0.56 13.81
C PRO A 396 22.00 1.08 12.40
N SER A 397 22.09 2.41 12.28
CA SER A 397 22.59 3.08 11.08
C SER A 397 24.06 2.73 10.80
N TYR A 398 24.42 2.75 9.51
CA TYR A 398 25.80 2.49 9.08
C TYR A 398 26.66 3.76 9.10
N THR A 399 27.91 3.61 9.53
CA THR A 399 28.94 4.63 9.36
C THR A 399 29.34 4.76 7.89
N GLU A 400 30.03 5.83 7.52
CA GLU A 400 30.57 6.02 6.17
C GLU A 400 31.51 4.87 5.77
N LEU A 401 32.41 4.45 6.67
CA LEU A 401 33.33 3.34 6.41
C LEU A 401 32.58 2.01 6.24
N GLU A 402 31.56 1.74 7.08
CA GLU A 402 30.72 0.55 6.91
C GLU A 402 29.99 0.58 5.55
N LYS A 403 29.46 1.74 5.12
CA LYS A 403 28.82 1.89 3.80
C LYS A 403 29.81 1.62 2.65
N ILE A 404 31.05 2.10 2.75
CA ILE A 404 32.11 1.83 1.76
C ILE A 404 32.36 0.32 1.69
N GLN A 405 32.51 -0.36 2.83
CA GLN A 405 32.74 -1.81 2.85
C GLN A 405 31.55 -2.60 2.32
N ILE A 406 30.32 -2.21 2.68
CA ILE A 406 29.10 -2.81 2.16
C ILE A 406 29.01 -2.61 0.64
N ALA A 407 29.33 -1.41 0.14
CA ALA A 407 29.32 -1.15 -1.29
C ALA A 407 30.31 -2.04 -2.04
N LYS A 408 31.57 -2.15 -1.55
CA LYS A 408 32.61 -2.99 -2.15
C LYS A 408 32.29 -4.49 -2.08
N GLY A 409 31.84 -4.98 -0.91
CA GLY A 409 31.62 -6.41 -0.68
C GLY A 409 30.33 -6.93 -1.35
N PHE A 410 29.28 -6.12 -1.38
CA PHE A 410 27.94 -6.62 -1.71
C PHE A 410 27.25 -5.85 -2.84
N LEU A 411 27.13 -4.51 -2.72
CA LEU A 411 26.24 -3.75 -3.61
C LEU A 411 26.75 -3.70 -5.05
N ILE A 412 28.04 -3.44 -5.24
CA ILE A 412 28.65 -3.34 -6.55
C ILE A 412 28.55 -4.66 -7.29
N LYS A 413 28.93 -5.77 -6.65
CA LYS A 413 28.85 -7.10 -7.24
C LYS A 413 27.41 -7.49 -7.63
N LYS A 414 26.47 -7.22 -6.72
CA LYS A 414 25.03 -7.46 -6.97
C LYS A 414 24.53 -6.64 -8.14
N GLN A 415 24.85 -5.34 -8.18
CA GLN A 415 24.36 -4.44 -9.22
C GLN A 415 25.03 -4.68 -10.57
N MET A 416 26.32 -5.05 -10.61
CA MET A 416 26.97 -5.49 -11.84
C MET A 416 26.26 -6.72 -12.43
N GLY A 417 25.99 -7.75 -11.63
CA GLY A 417 25.26 -8.94 -12.10
C GLY A 417 23.86 -8.63 -12.61
N LEU A 418 23.08 -7.78 -11.90
CA LEU A 418 21.72 -7.38 -12.32
C LEU A 418 21.70 -6.55 -13.60
N ASN A 419 22.78 -5.83 -13.91
CA ASN A 419 22.88 -5.00 -15.12
C ASN A 419 23.68 -5.69 -16.24
N GLY A 420 24.01 -6.97 -16.11
CA GLY A 420 24.66 -7.75 -17.17
C GLY A 420 26.16 -7.45 -17.35
N LEU A 421 26.80 -6.79 -16.39
CA LEU A 421 28.22 -6.51 -16.38
C LEU A 421 28.99 -7.73 -15.80
N LYS A 422 30.12 -8.03 -16.44
CA LYS A 422 31.05 -9.10 -15.97
C LYS A 422 32.07 -8.54 -15.02
N GLU A 423 32.69 -9.44 -14.25
CA GLU A 423 33.86 -9.08 -13.43
C GLU A 423 34.97 -8.57 -14.35
N GLY A 424 35.41 -7.31 -14.14
CA GLY A 424 36.41 -6.66 -15.00
C GLY A 424 35.88 -5.57 -15.93
N ASP A 425 34.57 -5.48 -16.19
CA ASP A 425 34.02 -4.43 -17.04
C ASP A 425 34.04 -3.04 -16.38
N VAL A 426 33.80 -3.02 -15.05
CA VAL A 426 33.71 -1.79 -14.25
C VAL A 426 34.47 -1.95 -12.93
N LYS A 427 35.21 -0.93 -12.54
CA LYS A 427 35.93 -0.88 -11.26
C LYS A 427 35.60 0.40 -10.50
N PHE A 428 34.91 0.29 -9.38
CA PHE A 428 34.69 1.39 -8.46
C PHE A 428 35.93 1.64 -7.61
N THR A 429 36.39 2.88 -7.55
CA THR A 429 37.42 3.29 -6.60
C THR A 429 36.80 3.63 -5.25
N GLU A 430 37.61 3.60 -4.21
CA GLU A 430 37.17 4.00 -2.87
C GLU A 430 36.73 5.48 -2.85
N SER A 431 37.47 6.35 -3.55
CA SER A 431 37.15 7.75 -3.68
C SER A 431 35.82 7.98 -4.43
N GLY A 432 35.55 7.19 -5.48
CA GLY A 432 34.27 7.26 -6.18
C GLY A 432 33.09 6.80 -5.33
N ILE A 433 33.26 5.75 -4.53
CA ILE A 433 32.22 5.30 -3.58
C ILE A 433 31.98 6.37 -2.50
N LYS A 434 33.06 6.94 -1.97
CA LYS A 434 33.01 8.01 -0.97
C LYS A 434 32.28 9.24 -1.51
N GLU A 435 32.60 9.66 -2.73
CA GLU A 435 31.89 10.75 -3.44
C GLU A 435 30.38 10.51 -3.53
N ILE A 436 29.96 9.28 -3.89
CA ILE A 436 28.53 8.94 -3.92
C ILE A 436 27.91 9.07 -2.54
N ILE A 437 28.59 8.62 -1.49
CA ILE A 437 28.08 8.64 -0.12
C ILE A 437 27.95 10.07 0.40
N GLU A 438 28.99 10.90 0.23
CA GLU A 438 29.06 12.25 0.80
C GLU A 438 28.21 13.26 0.01
N CYS A 439 28.27 13.22 -1.33
CA CYS A 439 27.69 14.26 -2.19
C CYS A 439 26.33 13.91 -2.79
N TYR A 440 25.93 12.63 -2.78
CA TYR A 440 24.68 12.20 -3.42
C TYR A 440 23.71 11.43 -2.49
N THR A 441 24.10 11.12 -1.24
CA THR A 441 23.22 10.43 -0.28
C THR A 441 23.22 11.09 1.09
N ARG A 442 22.04 11.10 1.76
CA ARG A 442 21.91 11.41 3.19
C ARG A 442 20.96 10.42 3.82
N GLU A 443 21.36 9.15 3.92
CA GLU A 443 20.53 8.08 4.48
C GLU A 443 21.26 7.34 5.60
N ALA A 444 20.49 6.78 6.54
CA ALA A 444 21.00 5.93 7.61
C ALA A 444 21.50 4.57 7.09
N GLY A 445 20.82 4.01 6.10
CA GLY A 445 21.13 2.74 5.46
C GLY A 445 21.95 2.87 4.17
N VAL A 446 21.71 1.94 3.25
CA VAL A 446 22.42 1.85 1.96
C VAL A 446 21.48 1.74 0.74
N ARG A 447 20.20 2.08 0.90
CA ARG A 447 19.19 1.92 -0.17
C ARG A 447 19.36 2.92 -1.31
N GLN A 448 19.66 4.19 -1.00
CA GLN A 448 19.98 5.21 -2.00
C GLN A 448 21.34 4.92 -2.65
N LEU A 449 22.34 4.56 -1.82
CA LEU A 449 23.65 4.17 -2.30
C LEU A 449 23.55 3.03 -3.32
N GLU A 450 22.77 1.99 -3.04
CA GLU A 450 22.51 0.88 -3.97
C GLU A 450 21.89 1.37 -5.30
N ARG A 451 20.91 2.28 -5.24
CA ARG A 451 20.29 2.86 -6.43
C ARG A 451 21.24 3.69 -7.29
N LEU A 452 22.15 4.42 -6.64
CA LEU A 452 23.13 5.25 -7.34
C LEU A 452 24.25 4.40 -7.95
N VAL A 453 24.72 3.37 -7.23
CA VAL A 453 25.63 2.35 -7.79
C VAL A 453 24.99 1.69 -9.01
N ALA A 454 23.70 1.28 -8.93
CA ALA A 454 22.98 0.74 -10.08
C ALA A 454 22.89 1.74 -11.25
N SER A 455 22.70 3.04 -10.96
CA SER A 455 22.70 4.08 -11.97
C SER A 455 24.06 4.22 -12.67
N CYS A 456 25.16 4.17 -11.90
CA CYS A 456 26.50 4.17 -12.46
C CYS A 456 26.74 2.93 -13.34
N CYS A 457 26.33 1.74 -12.88
CA CYS A 457 26.44 0.51 -13.66
C CYS A 457 25.65 0.61 -14.99
N ARG A 458 24.40 1.09 -14.98
CA ARG A 458 23.62 1.28 -16.21
C ARG A 458 24.28 2.24 -17.20
N LYS A 459 24.85 3.34 -16.72
CA LYS A 459 25.55 4.30 -17.60
C LYS A 459 26.85 3.72 -18.15
N ALA A 460 27.55 2.91 -17.37
CA ALA A 460 28.71 2.18 -17.86
C ALA A 460 28.33 1.18 -18.96
N VAL A 461 27.23 0.43 -18.80
CA VAL A 461 26.70 -0.45 -19.88
C VAL A 461 26.43 0.33 -21.17
N VAL A 462 25.79 1.52 -21.07
CA VAL A 462 25.52 2.37 -22.24
C VAL A 462 26.83 2.82 -22.90
N GLU A 463 27.86 3.17 -22.12
CA GLU A 463 29.15 3.60 -22.64
C GLU A 463 29.85 2.45 -23.36
N ILE A 464 29.87 1.25 -22.78
CA ILE A 464 30.45 0.03 -23.39
C ILE A 464 29.72 -0.35 -24.70
N LEU A 465 28.40 -0.26 -24.73
CA LEU A 465 27.62 -0.62 -25.92
C LEU A 465 27.72 0.41 -27.05
N ARG A 466 27.95 1.69 -26.72
CA ARG A 466 28.15 2.75 -27.73
C ARG A 466 29.49 2.69 -28.41
N ASP A 467 30.52 2.37 -27.64
CA ASP A 467 31.88 2.26 -28.14
C ASP A 467 32.56 0.99 -27.59
N PRO A 468 32.50 -0.11 -28.37
CA PRO A 468 33.15 -1.36 -27.98
C PRO A 468 34.66 -1.27 -27.82
N SER A 469 35.29 -0.17 -28.31
CA SER A 469 36.73 0.08 -28.12
C SER A 469 37.05 0.77 -26.79
N THR A 470 36.02 1.10 -25.99
CA THR A 470 36.21 1.68 -24.64
C THR A 470 37.10 0.79 -23.82
N ALA A 471 38.18 1.39 -23.27
CA ALA A 471 39.12 0.66 -22.44
C ALA A 471 38.43 0.08 -21.18
N GLN A 472 38.48 -1.22 -21.03
CA GLN A 472 37.98 -1.94 -19.84
C GLN A 472 39.10 -2.22 -18.88
N PRO A 473 38.90 -2.15 -17.54
CA PRO A 473 37.63 -1.73 -16.87
C PRO A 473 37.41 -0.21 -16.91
N ILE A 474 36.11 0.19 -17.06
CA ILE A 474 35.72 1.58 -16.81
C ILE A 474 35.94 1.88 -15.33
N THR A 475 36.84 2.81 -15.02
CA THR A 475 37.13 3.19 -13.66
C THR A 475 36.15 4.28 -13.21
N ILE A 476 35.37 3.98 -12.16
CA ILE A 476 34.43 4.92 -11.56
C ILE A 476 35.10 5.58 -10.35
N ASP A 477 35.77 6.69 -10.63
CA ASP A 477 36.35 7.62 -9.66
C ASP A 477 35.39 8.82 -9.42
N GLU A 478 35.83 9.79 -8.61
CA GLU A 478 35.07 11.03 -8.34
C GLU A 478 34.62 11.75 -9.62
N LYS A 479 35.50 11.85 -10.61
CA LYS A 479 35.20 12.55 -11.88
C LYS A 479 34.15 11.80 -12.69
N GLN A 480 34.25 10.48 -12.74
CA GLN A 480 33.32 9.65 -13.46
C GLN A 480 31.96 9.61 -12.75
N VAL A 481 31.93 9.64 -11.40
CA VAL A 481 30.71 9.78 -10.62
C VAL A 481 29.99 11.09 -10.98
N LYS A 482 30.69 12.24 -10.99
CA LYS A 482 30.12 13.53 -11.39
C LYS A 482 29.62 13.53 -12.82
N LYS A 483 30.35 12.92 -13.76
CA LYS A 483 29.89 12.74 -15.15
C LYS A 483 28.62 11.91 -15.23
N TYR A 484 28.50 10.84 -14.42
CA TYR A 484 27.37 9.93 -14.45
C TYR A 484 26.17 10.43 -13.65
N LEU A 485 26.35 10.96 -12.46
CA LEU A 485 25.24 11.36 -11.58
C LEU A 485 24.85 12.83 -11.74
N GLY A 486 25.69 13.65 -12.35
CA GLY A 486 25.45 15.08 -12.56
C GLY A 486 25.91 15.95 -11.39
N VAL A 487 25.22 17.07 -11.19
CA VAL A 487 25.53 18.03 -10.11
C VAL A 487 25.35 17.38 -8.75
N GLU A 488 26.28 17.66 -7.85
CA GLU A 488 26.20 17.23 -6.46
C GLU A 488 24.88 17.71 -5.81
N ILE A 489 24.21 16.81 -5.13
CA ILE A 489 22.94 17.12 -4.45
C ILE A 489 23.20 17.81 -3.12
N PHE A 490 24.29 17.41 -2.48
CA PHE A 490 24.69 17.94 -1.19
C PHE A 490 26.08 18.58 -1.32
N GLU A 491 26.14 19.87 -1.04
CA GLU A 491 27.42 20.56 -0.96
C GLU A 491 28.21 20.10 0.28
N ASP A 492 29.53 20.09 0.14
CA ASP A 492 30.43 19.82 1.28
C ASP A 492 30.26 20.94 2.33
N THR A 493 29.46 20.67 3.35
CA THR A 493 29.18 21.61 4.45
C THR A 493 30.37 21.81 5.39
N LYS A 494 31.54 21.22 5.11
CA LYS A 494 32.77 21.31 5.89
C LYS A 494 33.42 22.70 5.86
N LYS A 495 32.89 23.69 5.14
CA LYS A 495 33.41 25.07 5.19
C LYS A 495 33.15 25.64 6.57
N GLU A 496 34.24 26.01 7.24
CA GLU A 496 34.20 26.74 8.53
C GLU A 496 33.38 28.02 8.36
N LYS A 497 32.21 28.06 8.99
CA LYS A 497 31.41 29.28 9.07
C LYS A 497 31.93 30.09 10.25
N PRO A 498 31.95 31.45 10.19
CA PRO A 498 32.34 32.23 11.32
C PRO A 498 31.33 32.06 12.47
N PRO A 499 31.76 32.19 13.73
CA PRO A 499 30.87 32.20 14.88
C PRO A 499 29.78 33.24 14.75
N GLN A 500 28.53 32.89 15.09
CA GLN A 500 27.38 33.76 14.94
C GLN A 500 26.63 33.95 16.27
N VAL A 501 26.03 35.14 16.45
CA VAL A 501 25.17 35.43 17.60
C VAL A 501 23.76 34.90 17.34
N GLY A 502 23.20 34.18 18.30
CA GLY A 502 21.84 33.66 18.22
C GLY A 502 21.67 32.47 17.29
N VAL A 503 22.77 31.87 16.79
CA VAL A 503 22.73 30.70 15.90
C VAL A 503 23.45 29.54 16.57
N VAL A 504 22.75 28.42 16.76
CA VAL A 504 23.26 27.22 17.43
C VAL A 504 22.98 25.99 16.56
N THR A 505 23.93 25.09 16.50
CA THR A 505 23.76 23.78 15.86
C THR A 505 23.23 22.76 16.86
N GLY A 506 21.95 22.42 16.75
CA GLY A 506 21.36 21.26 17.41
C GLY A 506 21.57 19.97 16.60
N LEU A 507 21.16 18.83 17.17
CA LEU A 507 21.20 17.53 16.54
C LEU A 507 19.80 16.90 16.57
N ALA A 508 19.32 16.46 15.42
CA ALA A 508 18.04 15.82 15.25
C ALA A 508 18.18 14.35 14.81
N TYR A 509 17.14 13.58 15.04
CA TYR A 509 16.94 12.27 14.49
C TYR A 509 15.69 12.27 13.60
N THR A 510 15.81 11.78 12.39
CA THR A 510 14.75 11.74 11.37
C THR A 510 14.60 10.32 10.81
N GLU A 511 13.54 10.11 10.03
CA GLU A 511 13.33 8.84 9.29
C GLU A 511 14.53 8.44 8.40
N PHE A 512 15.32 9.42 7.97
CA PHE A 512 16.48 9.20 7.12
C PHE A 512 17.79 9.02 7.92
N GLY A 513 17.72 9.13 9.24
CA GLY A 513 18.86 9.07 10.16
C GLY A 513 19.08 10.38 10.91
N GLY A 514 20.28 10.54 11.48
CA GLY A 514 20.63 11.78 12.16
C GLY A 514 20.87 12.93 11.18
N ASP A 515 20.51 14.14 11.60
CA ASP A 515 20.80 15.37 10.86
C ASP A 515 21.18 16.51 11.81
N ILE A 516 21.83 17.55 11.28
CA ILE A 516 22.08 18.79 12.03
C ILE A 516 20.83 19.64 12.01
N LEU A 517 20.59 20.33 13.11
CA LEU A 517 19.44 21.22 13.30
C LEU A 517 19.92 22.64 13.59
N PRO A 518 20.09 23.50 12.59
CA PRO A 518 20.39 24.89 12.85
C PRO A 518 19.19 25.56 13.54
N ILE A 519 19.46 26.29 14.60
CA ILE A 519 18.48 27.04 15.38
C ILE A 519 18.90 28.48 15.38
N GLU A 520 18.04 29.36 14.89
CA GLU A 520 18.27 30.79 14.79
C GLU A 520 17.31 31.53 15.69
N VAL A 521 17.84 32.43 16.51
CA VAL A 521 17.05 33.30 17.43
C VAL A 521 17.34 34.73 17.13
N THR A 522 16.30 35.52 17.04
CA THR A 522 16.36 36.98 16.97
C THR A 522 15.27 37.61 17.86
N TYR A 523 15.39 38.89 18.15
CA TYR A 523 14.35 39.65 18.83
C TYR A 523 14.20 41.03 18.20
N PHE A 524 13.02 41.60 18.34
CA PHE A 524 12.68 42.94 17.85
C PHE A 524 11.62 43.60 18.74
N PRO A 525 11.62 44.92 18.85
CA PRO A 525 10.63 45.66 19.65
C PRO A 525 9.20 45.38 19.21
N SER A 526 8.32 45.17 20.17
CA SER A 526 6.90 44.85 19.92
C SER A 526 6.01 45.47 21.02
N LYS A 527 4.86 45.97 20.60
CA LYS A 527 3.83 46.46 21.56
C LYS A 527 3.16 45.33 22.34
N ASN A 528 3.15 44.15 21.76
CA ASN A 528 2.62 42.94 22.39
C ASN A 528 3.70 41.85 22.34
N PRO A 529 4.61 41.83 23.34
CA PRO A 529 5.69 40.87 23.40
C PRO A 529 5.17 39.40 23.35
N SER A 530 5.78 38.57 22.53
CA SER A 530 5.37 37.20 22.36
C SER A 530 6.53 36.32 21.90
N LEU A 531 6.36 35.01 21.98
CA LEU A 531 7.25 34.02 21.37
C LEU A 531 6.71 33.64 20.00
N VAL A 532 7.47 33.91 18.96
CA VAL A 532 7.15 33.49 17.59
C VAL A 532 8.01 32.27 17.24
N LEU A 533 7.37 31.20 16.79
CA LEU A 533 8.02 29.94 16.42
C LEU A 533 7.75 29.64 14.95
N THR A 534 8.81 29.40 14.16
CA THR A 534 8.70 29.06 12.73
C THR A 534 9.60 27.87 12.37
N GLY A 535 9.25 27.12 11.30
CA GLY A 535 10.02 25.96 10.85
C GLY A 535 9.27 24.63 10.95
N LYS A 536 7.92 24.64 10.95
CA LYS A 536 7.06 23.45 11.11
C LYS A 536 7.40 22.60 12.34
N LEU A 537 7.48 23.29 13.49
CA LEU A 537 7.72 22.65 14.78
C LEU A 537 6.46 21.92 15.26
N GLY A 538 6.62 20.67 15.69
CA GLY A 538 5.58 19.91 16.38
C GLY A 538 5.31 20.42 17.78
N ASP A 539 4.31 19.88 18.47
CA ASP A 539 3.84 20.42 19.74
C ASP A 539 4.85 20.20 20.86
N VAL A 540 5.56 19.08 20.88
CA VAL A 540 6.62 18.81 21.88
C VAL A 540 7.79 19.80 21.74
N MET A 541 8.16 20.13 20.51
CA MET A 541 9.24 21.09 20.26
C MET A 541 8.82 22.52 20.60
N LYS A 542 7.56 22.91 20.39
CA LYS A 542 7.00 24.21 20.83
C LYS A 542 7.00 24.33 22.33
N GLU A 543 6.60 23.28 23.04
CA GLU A 543 6.67 23.21 24.50
C GLU A 543 8.11 23.35 25.00
N SER A 544 9.06 22.62 24.40
CA SER A 544 10.48 22.73 24.70
C SER A 544 11.03 24.15 24.50
N ALA A 545 10.60 24.83 23.43
CA ALA A 545 10.98 26.25 23.21
C ALA A 545 10.40 27.19 24.27
N THR A 546 9.18 26.95 24.73
CA THR A 546 8.55 27.70 25.81
C THR A 546 9.29 27.50 27.13
N ILE A 547 9.60 26.24 27.49
CA ILE A 547 10.39 25.89 28.68
C ILE A 547 11.76 26.58 28.63
N ALA A 548 12.42 26.57 27.46
CA ALA A 548 13.72 27.23 27.27
C ALA A 548 13.64 28.76 27.54
N LEU A 549 12.62 29.42 27.00
CA LEU A 549 12.41 30.84 27.22
C LEU A 549 12.12 31.15 28.70
N ASP A 550 11.24 30.41 29.34
CA ASP A 550 10.88 30.60 30.76
C ASP A 550 12.09 30.39 31.67
N TYR A 551 12.93 29.40 31.38
CA TYR A 551 14.18 29.20 32.09
C TYR A 551 15.13 30.40 31.95
N VAL A 552 15.31 30.91 30.72
CA VAL A 552 16.18 32.10 30.50
C VAL A 552 15.63 33.31 31.18
N ARG A 553 14.32 33.56 31.13
CA ARG A 553 13.62 34.65 31.79
C ARG A 553 13.80 34.60 33.31
N ALA A 554 13.60 33.41 33.91
CA ALA A 554 13.77 33.22 35.36
C ALA A 554 15.22 33.37 35.83
N ASN A 555 16.21 33.28 34.92
CA ASN A 555 17.65 33.39 35.22
C ASN A 555 18.31 34.59 34.51
N ALA A 556 17.54 35.60 34.10
CA ALA A 556 18.02 36.71 33.28
C ALA A 556 19.23 37.42 33.94
N GLN A 557 19.13 37.79 35.21
CA GLN A 557 20.19 38.48 35.98
C GLN A 557 21.47 37.66 36.02
N LYS A 558 21.38 36.34 36.17
CA LYS A 558 22.54 35.44 36.16
C LYS A 558 23.34 35.50 34.86
N TYR A 559 22.66 35.67 33.74
CA TYR A 559 23.28 35.76 32.42
C TYR A 559 23.56 37.17 31.93
N GLY A 560 23.29 38.22 32.77
CA GLY A 560 23.50 39.60 32.38
C GLY A 560 22.47 40.11 31.37
N ILE A 561 21.27 39.55 31.39
CA ILE A 561 20.17 39.91 30.50
C ILE A 561 19.22 40.85 31.28
N ASP A 562 18.90 41.98 30.64
CA ASP A 562 17.91 42.94 31.19
C ASP A 562 16.51 42.35 31.11
N GLU A 563 15.78 42.28 32.22
CA GLU A 563 14.43 41.70 32.27
C GLU A 563 13.43 42.49 31.42
N ASP A 564 13.64 43.78 31.18
CA ASP A 564 12.78 44.61 30.35
C ASP A 564 12.79 44.15 28.87
N ILE A 565 13.84 43.48 28.42
CA ILE A 565 13.90 42.91 27.05
C ILE A 565 12.71 41.99 26.80
N PHE A 566 12.28 41.22 27.79
CA PHE A 566 11.17 40.25 27.62
C PHE A 566 9.79 40.95 27.62
N ASN A 567 9.70 42.14 28.15
CA ASN A 567 8.48 42.94 28.24
C ASN A 567 8.28 43.87 27.03
N GLU A 568 9.38 44.20 26.33
CA GLU A 568 9.39 45.18 25.24
C GLU A 568 9.60 44.54 23.85
N ASN A 569 10.01 43.26 23.79
CA ASN A 569 10.40 42.60 22.53
C ASN A 569 9.69 41.29 22.32
N THR A 570 9.40 41.00 21.06
CA THR A 570 9.03 39.67 20.59
C THR A 570 10.29 38.89 20.27
N LEU A 571 10.42 37.69 20.84
CA LEU A 571 11.45 36.74 20.45
C LEU A 571 10.94 35.88 19.29
N HIS A 572 11.79 35.67 18.29
CA HIS A 572 11.50 34.80 17.16
C HIS A 572 12.55 33.70 17.08
N ILE A 573 12.10 32.45 17.22
CA ILE A 573 12.92 31.28 17.05
C ILE A 573 12.57 30.66 15.69
N HIS A 574 13.54 30.52 14.82
CA HIS A 574 13.42 29.91 13.52
C HIS A 574 14.29 28.66 13.43
N VAL A 575 13.69 27.57 12.97
CA VAL A 575 14.42 26.34 12.63
C VAL A 575 14.28 26.12 11.13
N PRO A 576 15.32 26.43 10.34
CA PRO A 576 15.29 26.31 8.88
C PRO A 576 14.85 24.94 8.36
N GLU A 577 14.66 24.82 7.05
CA GLU A 577 14.16 23.59 6.37
C GLU A 577 12.69 23.26 6.72
N GLY A 578 11.80 24.24 6.52
CA GLY A 578 10.36 24.11 6.78
C GLY A 578 9.62 23.04 5.97
N ALA A 579 10.30 22.34 5.05
CA ALA A 579 9.71 21.21 4.31
C ALA A 579 9.56 19.95 5.19
N VAL A 580 10.44 19.77 6.18
CA VAL A 580 10.47 18.60 7.07
C VAL A 580 9.84 18.95 8.42
N PRO A 581 8.79 18.26 8.87
CA PRO A 581 8.26 18.42 10.23
C PRO A 581 9.33 18.04 11.27
N LYS A 582 9.42 18.83 12.33
CA LYS A 582 10.39 18.63 13.43
C LYS A 582 9.65 18.58 14.74
N ASP A 583 9.83 17.48 15.48
CA ASP A 583 9.26 17.33 16.80
C ASP A 583 10.22 16.61 17.75
N GLY A 584 10.09 16.89 19.04
CA GLY A 584 10.88 16.27 20.10
C GLY A 584 11.53 17.24 21.06
N PRO A 585 11.77 16.82 22.32
CA PRO A 585 12.27 17.68 23.39
C PRO A 585 13.78 17.89 23.34
N SER A 586 14.52 17.12 22.55
CA SER A 586 16.00 17.05 22.57
C SER A 586 16.72 18.29 22.04
N ALA A 587 16.00 19.28 21.52
CA ALA A 587 16.53 20.57 21.09
C ALA A 587 16.55 21.64 22.22
N GLY A 588 16.00 21.34 23.39
CA GLY A 588 15.81 22.30 24.48
C GLY A 588 17.09 23.04 24.90
N VAL A 589 18.20 22.31 25.09
CA VAL A 589 19.48 22.91 25.43
C VAL A 589 20.01 23.83 24.32
N ALA A 590 19.85 23.41 23.07
CA ALA A 590 20.29 24.19 21.91
C ALA A 590 19.47 25.49 21.77
N ILE A 591 18.14 25.39 21.92
CA ILE A 591 17.24 26.56 21.92
C ILE A 591 17.60 27.50 23.05
N THR A 592 17.80 27.04 24.29
CA THR A 592 18.19 27.82 25.43
C THR A 592 19.52 28.55 25.18
N THR A 593 20.50 27.86 24.66
CA THR A 593 21.82 28.44 24.31
C THR A 593 21.68 29.53 23.24
N ALA A 594 20.84 29.30 22.21
CA ALA A 594 20.57 30.28 21.16
C ALA A 594 19.90 31.52 21.68
N ILE A 595 18.93 31.41 22.60
CA ILE A 595 18.26 32.54 23.26
C ILE A 595 19.28 33.35 24.08
N ILE A 596 20.08 32.68 24.91
CA ILE A 596 21.11 33.36 25.75
C ILE A 596 22.14 34.04 24.84
N SER A 597 22.67 33.37 23.83
CA SER A 597 23.58 33.98 22.85
C SER A 597 22.99 35.23 22.20
N CYS A 598 21.75 35.15 21.76
CA CYS A 598 21.04 36.27 21.11
C CYS A 598 20.90 37.47 22.05
N LEU A 599 20.46 37.24 23.28
CA LEU A 599 20.19 38.33 24.25
C LEU A 599 21.48 38.92 24.84
N THR A 600 22.51 38.09 25.04
CA THR A 600 23.82 38.55 25.56
C THR A 600 24.74 39.06 24.45
N LYS A 601 24.40 38.88 23.16
CA LYS A 601 25.24 39.19 21.97
C LYS A 601 26.58 38.44 21.95
N ILE A 602 26.67 37.29 22.63
CA ILE A 602 27.87 36.47 22.66
C ILE A 602 27.76 35.41 21.53
N PRO A 603 28.71 35.38 20.60
CA PRO A 603 28.71 34.41 19.52
C PRO A 603 28.88 32.97 20.01
N VAL A 604 28.28 32.04 19.27
CA VAL A 604 28.42 30.59 19.49
C VAL A 604 29.46 30.00 18.55
N ASP A 605 30.28 29.07 19.06
CA ASP A 605 31.25 28.32 18.23
C ASP A 605 30.51 27.37 17.30
N ASN A 606 30.68 27.53 15.98
CA ASN A 606 30.06 26.71 14.96
C ASN A 606 30.62 25.28 14.86
N ASN A 607 31.76 25.00 15.48
CA ASN A 607 32.31 23.66 15.59
C ASN A 607 31.68 22.82 16.71
N VAL A 608 30.74 23.42 17.46
CA VAL A 608 30.06 22.79 18.57
C VAL A 608 28.61 22.54 18.20
N ALA A 609 28.16 21.30 18.34
CA ALA A 609 26.75 20.95 18.31
C ALA A 609 26.31 20.40 19.67
N MET A 610 25.01 20.48 19.94
CA MET A 610 24.48 20.01 21.22
C MET A 610 23.13 19.37 21.08
N THR A 611 22.81 18.48 22.00
CA THR A 611 21.51 17.86 22.12
C THR A 611 21.22 17.57 23.59
N GLY A 612 20.00 17.83 24.01
CA GLY A 612 19.55 17.63 25.39
C GLY A 612 18.16 18.22 25.58
N GLU A 613 17.34 17.56 26.37
CA GLU A 613 16.11 18.13 26.88
C GLU A 613 16.42 19.05 28.06
N VAL A 614 15.74 20.15 28.18
CA VAL A 614 15.94 21.14 29.26
C VAL A 614 14.74 21.15 30.21
N THR A 615 15.01 21.19 31.51
CA THR A 615 13.96 21.39 32.52
C THR A 615 13.84 22.86 32.89
N LEU A 616 12.74 23.27 33.52
CA LEU A 616 12.55 24.64 34.07
C LEU A 616 13.65 25.05 35.12
N ARG A 617 14.43 24.08 35.60
CA ARG A 617 15.58 24.31 36.51
C ARG A 617 16.92 24.38 35.78
N GLY A 618 16.91 24.19 34.44
CA GLY A 618 18.11 24.19 33.61
C GLY A 618 18.90 22.90 33.64
N ASN A 619 18.37 21.81 34.18
CA ASN A 619 19.02 20.53 34.11
C ASN A 619 18.84 19.93 32.70
N ALA A 620 19.87 19.22 32.21
CA ALA A 620 19.85 18.52 30.94
C ALA A 620 19.43 17.07 31.17
N LEU A 621 18.35 16.63 30.52
CA LEU A 621 17.84 15.26 30.57
C LEU A 621 18.37 14.43 29.38
N PRO A 622 18.44 13.08 29.51
CA PRO A 622 18.96 12.18 28.49
C PRO A 622 18.10 12.18 27.23
N ILE A 623 18.72 11.84 26.11
CA ILE A 623 18.08 11.82 24.78
C ILE A 623 18.28 10.46 24.10
N GLY A 624 17.38 10.17 23.15
CA GLY A 624 17.53 9.02 22.25
C GLY A 624 18.27 9.32 20.95
N GLY A 625 18.68 8.26 20.23
CA GLY A 625 19.30 8.35 18.91
C GLY A 625 20.69 9.01 18.91
N LEU A 626 21.46 8.83 19.97
CA LEU A 626 22.79 9.47 20.09
C LEU A 626 23.75 9.02 19.01
N ARG A 627 23.68 7.75 18.58
CA ARG A 627 24.51 7.20 17.49
C ARG A 627 24.30 7.97 16.20
N GLU A 628 23.05 8.12 15.78
CA GLU A 628 22.68 8.79 14.55
C GLU A 628 23.02 10.28 14.59
N LYS A 629 22.74 10.93 15.72
CA LYS A 629 23.08 12.34 15.97
C LYS A 629 24.58 12.58 15.89
N SER A 630 25.39 11.70 16.48
CA SER A 630 26.84 11.77 16.44
C SER A 630 27.40 11.59 15.04
N LEU A 631 26.84 10.64 14.26
CA LEU A 631 27.22 10.42 12.86
C LEU A 631 26.88 11.61 11.98
N ALA A 632 25.73 12.27 12.24
CA ALA A 632 25.36 13.50 11.54
C ALA A 632 26.31 14.65 11.85
N ALA A 633 26.66 14.82 13.12
CA ALA A 633 27.63 15.83 13.53
C ALA A 633 28.99 15.61 12.82
N LEU A 634 29.48 14.39 12.78
CA LEU A 634 30.73 14.06 12.13
C LEU A 634 30.69 14.32 10.62
N ARG A 635 29.62 13.92 9.92
CA ARG A 635 29.42 14.22 8.48
C ARG A 635 29.43 15.71 8.18
N SER A 636 28.82 16.49 9.06
CA SER A 636 28.72 17.95 8.89
C SER A 636 29.98 18.71 9.34
N GLY A 637 31.06 17.99 9.66
CA GLY A 637 32.36 18.58 10.04
C GLY A 637 32.39 19.17 11.45
N ILE A 638 31.40 18.91 12.29
CA ILE A 638 31.40 19.30 13.70
C ILE A 638 32.53 18.59 14.43
N LYS A 639 33.28 19.31 15.25
CA LYS A 639 34.42 18.79 16.00
C LYS A 639 34.07 18.41 17.44
N THR A 640 33.03 19.02 18.00
CA THR A 640 32.65 18.79 19.40
C THR A 640 31.14 18.65 19.53
N ILE A 641 30.69 17.66 20.26
CA ILE A 641 29.28 17.53 20.67
C ILE A 641 29.15 17.60 22.19
N ILE A 642 28.05 18.22 22.63
CA ILE A 642 27.71 18.32 24.06
C ILE A 642 26.45 17.47 24.27
N VAL A 643 26.52 16.52 25.19
CA VAL A 643 25.45 15.56 25.47
C VAL A 643 25.16 15.48 26.98
N PRO A 644 23.97 15.14 27.41
CA PRO A 644 23.67 14.90 28.83
C PRO A 644 24.55 13.81 29.43
N ILE A 645 24.94 13.97 30.69
CA ILE A 645 25.83 13.00 31.38
C ILE A 645 25.21 11.60 31.49
N GLU A 646 23.88 11.53 31.53
CA GLU A 646 23.15 10.25 31.62
C GLU A 646 23.27 9.42 30.34
N ASN A 647 23.59 10.05 29.19
CA ASN A 647 23.91 9.34 27.94
C ASN A 647 25.33 8.75 27.91
N LYS A 648 26.08 8.76 29.01
CA LYS A 648 27.44 8.17 29.06
C LYS A 648 27.47 6.69 28.65
N LYS A 649 26.43 5.94 28.98
CA LYS A 649 26.27 4.55 28.54
C LYS A 649 26.16 4.45 27.00
N ASP A 650 25.36 5.32 26.38
CA ASP A 650 25.16 5.32 24.93
C ASP A 650 26.43 5.73 24.19
N VAL A 651 27.21 6.69 24.78
CA VAL A 651 28.55 7.05 24.27
C VAL A 651 29.49 5.86 24.28
N SER A 652 29.39 4.94 25.26
CA SER A 652 30.25 3.73 25.29
C SER A 652 29.94 2.79 24.10
N GLU A 653 28.79 2.87 23.51
CA GLU A 653 28.35 2.05 22.38
C GLU A 653 28.62 2.67 20.99
N LEU A 654 29.05 3.94 20.95
CA LEU A 654 29.36 4.61 19.69
C LEU A 654 30.52 3.91 18.93
N PRO A 655 30.49 3.94 17.60
CA PRO A 655 31.58 3.42 16.78
C PRO A 655 32.93 4.01 17.16
N PRO A 656 34.02 3.21 17.07
CA PRO A 656 35.39 3.69 17.41
C PRO A 656 35.80 4.93 16.64
N GLU A 657 35.38 5.06 15.39
CA GLU A 657 35.63 6.21 14.50
C GLU A 657 35.03 7.49 15.04
N VAL A 658 33.76 7.43 15.46
CA VAL A 658 33.06 8.56 16.04
C VAL A 658 33.76 9.03 17.31
N LYS A 659 34.21 8.09 18.18
CA LYS A 659 34.96 8.40 19.40
C LYS A 659 36.33 9.01 19.14
N LYS A 660 36.96 8.67 18.02
CA LYS A 660 38.27 9.17 17.64
C LYS A 660 38.21 10.59 17.07
N ASP A 661 37.24 10.82 16.18
CA ASP A 661 37.20 12.05 15.37
C ASP A 661 36.26 13.12 15.93
N LEU A 662 35.41 12.79 16.93
CA LEU A 662 34.45 13.68 17.56
C LEU A 662 34.73 13.81 19.07
N LYS A 663 35.00 15.03 19.53
CA LYS A 663 35.14 15.33 20.95
C LYS A 663 33.75 15.35 21.61
N ILE A 664 33.51 14.43 22.54
CA ILE A 664 32.25 14.32 23.26
C ILE A 664 32.39 14.89 24.65
N LEU A 665 31.61 15.90 24.96
CA LEU A 665 31.60 16.57 26.28
C LEU A 665 30.26 16.32 26.96
N TYR A 666 30.32 16.15 28.29
CA TYR A 666 29.14 15.87 29.09
C TYR A 666 28.66 17.12 29.78
N MET A 667 27.34 17.31 29.86
CA MET A 667 26.67 18.36 30.60
C MET A 667 25.69 17.80 31.62
N LYS A 668 25.55 18.45 32.75
CA LYS A 668 24.47 18.24 33.74
C LYS A 668 23.39 19.31 33.63
N SER A 669 23.82 20.51 33.22
CA SER A 669 22.94 21.68 33.10
C SER A 669 23.27 22.50 31.87
N VAL A 670 22.39 23.45 31.57
CA VAL A 670 22.60 24.46 30.52
C VAL A 670 23.91 25.21 30.73
N ASP A 671 24.28 25.55 32.00
CA ASP A 671 25.54 26.29 32.29
C ASP A 671 26.80 25.54 31.78
N ASP A 672 26.79 24.23 31.84
CA ASP A 672 27.91 23.42 31.31
C ASP A 672 27.99 23.50 29.78
N ALA A 673 26.84 23.53 29.09
CA ALA A 673 26.80 23.74 27.66
C ALA A 673 27.27 25.13 27.24
N LEU A 674 26.84 26.18 27.97
CA LEU A 674 27.22 27.56 27.68
C LEU A 674 28.73 27.79 27.81
N LYS A 675 29.41 27.17 28.82
CA LYS A 675 30.88 27.27 29.00
C LYS A 675 31.68 26.78 27.81
N VAL A 676 31.12 25.85 27.06
CA VAL A 676 31.77 25.25 25.91
C VAL A 676 31.35 25.92 24.60
N ALA A 677 30.06 26.23 24.46
CA ALA A 677 29.47 26.69 23.22
C ALA A 677 29.68 28.20 22.98
N LEU A 678 29.65 29.00 24.02
CA LEU A 678 29.83 30.46 23.89
C LEU A 678 31.33 30.84 23.90
N LEU A 679 31.73 31.76 23.03
CA LEU A 679 33.13 32.21 22.94
C LEU A 679 33.60 32.94 24.21
N THR A 680 32.67 33.57 24.95
CA THR A 680 32.90 34.18 26.26
C THR A 680 31.76 33.86 27.21
N SER A 681 32.03 33.72 28.49
CA SER A 681 30.99 33.44 29.47
C SER A 681 30.12 34.68 29.71
N PRO A 682 28.77 34.53 29.80
CA PRO A 682 27.91 35.62 30.24
C PRO A 682 28.31 36.15 31.62
N LYS A 683 28.25 37.46 31.82
CA LYS A 683 28.56 38.06 33.12
C LYS A 683 27.27 38.45 33.82
N PRO A 684 27.05 38.07 35.09
CA PRO A 684 25.90 38.52 35.86
C PRO A 684 25.79 40.05 35.93
N ILE A 685 24.56 40.55 36.02
CA ILE A 685 24.36 41.97 36.34
C ILE A 685 24.84 42.16 37.78
N SER A 686 25.85 43.01 38.00
CA SER A 686 26.27 43.40 39.36
C SER A 686 25.16 44.27 39.95
N ASN A 687 24.53 43.80 41.01
CA ASN A 687 23.71 44.68 41.86
C ASN A 687 24.69 45.59 42.63
N ASP A 688 25.06 46.72 42.03
CA ASP A 688 25.68 47.82 42.79
C ASP A 688 24.61 48.64 43.47
#